data_f644732f141c9e2e989e90cb44da6fa9
#
_entry.id   f644732f141c9e2e989e90cb44da6fa9
#
_cell.length_a   1.000
_cell.length_b   1.000
_cell.length_c   1.000
_cell.angle_alpha   90.00
_cell.angle_beta   90.00
_cell.angle_gamma   90.00
#
_symmetry.space_group_name_H-M   'P 1'
#
loop_
_entity.id
_entity.type
_entity.pdbx_description
1 polymer ?
#
loop_
_entity_poly.entity_id
_entity_poly.type
_entity_poly.pdbx_seq_one_letter_code
_entity_poly.pdbx_strand_id
1 'polypeptide(L)'
;FFIKFLVVVYLVEVFSLLFSVVSFAFQADGFIPGYTSWNTQTFIDNLTPLYSEADGQMQNFQTVFAVFFPAMAGIMGGANMSGDLKEPGKSIPKGTIFAILFAFGFYLVEMFIMAFTTDHAALTSYSIMQEIAFWSPIITIGIYCASLSSAVSGMSGGARIMQALSRDKIIPLIGIFGRGYGKGDEPLFATALTYILVQLLMFLPNLNTLATISSLFFLFSYSLTNLACFALQVAGAPNFRPSFKYFHWATSLLGAVLCFVSCFIVSYIMAIVALVCILILFLYIYFQGPEREWGDVKQAIIFHQVRKFLLRLDVRKTHAKNWRPSILLMVKHPHTASPLISFVNNLKKGGMYIIGTVLPGDCTPQQLQAVKQMKAGYIEMISRSRIKAFDEVLISPSVLLGTHNLISTAGVGLLKPNTIVFGFPRVYQDPTEAGFLEEFDESVDFNVHRDEDTLTAQEYLACINRALLLEKNVLIARNFKRFNEASLAGGAKVSRWSRKLAGGKRKRIDCWAVLPSVDDSRINCPSMTMAVLFGWILSRTRFWREHTNLRIITISTASRQHEAKEMLSGLMEYCRIEARILVLLLEEEKFTQELTNEELNKAFLLDMPQERRCSIFNQLITKHSYNAGIVFFPIAEPPKEPERTEEYLNTLDILSKGIASPTILVRGCSDVITSDI
;
A
#
# COMPACT_ATOMS: atom_id res chain seq x y z
N PHE A 1 -8.62 46.85 -10.75
CA PHE A 1 -7.85 47.93 -10.18
C PHE A 1 -6.46 47.50 -9.71
N PHE A 2 -6.38 46.45 -8.92
CA PHE A 2 -5.15 45.91 -8.31
C PHE A 2 -4.05 45.58 -9.33
N ILE A 3 -4.36 44.83 -10.38
CA ILE A 3 -3.39 44.46 -11.43
C ILE A 3 -2.86 45.71 -12.17
N LYS A 4 -3.74 46.68 -12.48
CA LYS A 4 -3.34 47.92 -13.12
C LYS A 4 -2.40 48.75 -12.24
N PHE A 5 -2.66 48.79 -10.93
CA PHE A 5 -1.80 49.43 -9.96
C PHE A 5 -0.41 48.79 -9.91
N LEU A 6 -0.34 47.44 -9.83
CA LEU A 6 0.93 46.74 -9.84
C LEU A 6 1.74 46.97 -11.14
N VAL A 7 1.07 47.07 -12.30
CA VAL A 7 1.76 47.41 -13.57
C VAL A 7 2.39 48.80 -13.53
N VAL A 8 1.70 49.79 -12.98
CA VAL A 8 2.26 51.16 -12.84
C VAL A 8 3.48 51.13 -11.90
N VAL A 9 3.37 50.47 -10.75
CA VAL A 9 4.47 50.33 -9.79
C VAL A 9 5.67 49.65 -10.44
N TYR A 10 5.45 48.58 -11.22
CA TYR A 10 6.49 47.86 -11.94
C TYR A 10 7.17 48.75 -13.00
N LEU A 11 6.42 49.58 -13.74
CA LEU A 11 7.00 50.50 -14.70
C LEU A 11 7.89 51.55 -14.05
N VAL A 12 7.51 52.05 -12.87
CA VAL A 12 8.34 52.96 -12.08
C VAL A 12 9.63 52.29 -11.61
N GLU A 13 9.52 51.05 -11.15
CA GLU A 13 10.67 50.23 -10.76
C GLU A 13 11.66 50.02 -11.92
N VAL A 14 11.18 49.58 -13.09
CA VAL A 14 12.01 49.38 -14.29
C VAL A 14 12.64 50.69 -14.73
N PHE A 15 11.90 51.81 -14.66
CA PHE A 15 12.45 53.13 -14.96
C PHE A 15 13.57 53.51 -13.99
N SER A 16 13.41 53.30 -12.71
CA SER A 16 14.41 53.53 -11.68
C SER A 16 15.68 52.69 -11.90
N LEU A 17 15.54 51.41 -12.27
CA LEU A 17 16.66 50.53 -12.61
C LEU A 17 17.40 51.02 -13.86
N LEU A 18 16.70 51.39 -14.91
CA LEU A 18 17.31 51.95 -16.12
C LEU A 18 18.05 53.24 -15.80
N PHE A 19 17.46 54.08 -14.97
CA PHE A 19 18.08 55.32 -14.54
C PHE A 19 19.38 55.08 -13.74
N SER A 20 19.40 54.07 -12.88
CA SER A 20 20.59 53.62 -12.17
C SER A 20 21.70 53.21 -13.15
N VAL A 21 21.38 52.30 -14.09
CA VAL A 21 22.35 51.87 -15.12
C VAL A 21 22.95 53.01 -15.89
N VAL A 22 22.12 53.98 -16.33
CA VAL A 22 22.60 55.19 -17.04
C VAL A 22 23.46 56.07 -16.14
N SER A 23 23.10 56.26 -14.89
CA SER A 23 23.89 57.04 -13.93
C SER A 23 25.26 56.41 -13.70
N PHE A 24 25.37 55.12 -13.46
CA PHE A 24 26.66 54.44 -13.31
C PHE A 24 27.52 54.48 -14.57
N ALA A 25 26.91 54.42 -15.75
CA ALA A 25 27.64 54.42 -17.01
C ALA A 25 28.20 55.80 -17.40
N PHE A 26 27.57 56.93 -17.01
CA PHE A 26 27.86 58.27 -17.50
C PHE A 26 28.14 59.34 -16.42
N GLN A 27 28.29 58.89 -15.12
CA GLN A 27 28.65 59.84 -14.05
C GLN A 27 30.05 60.42 -14.27
N ALA A 28 30.26 61.67 -13.86
CA ALA A 28 31.55 62.35 -14.00
C ALA A 28 32.58 61.83 -12.98
N ASP A 29 33.83 61.75 -13.43
CA ASP A 29 34.96 61.37 -12.60
C ASP A 29 35.19 62.36 -11.43
N GLY A 30 35.56 61.79 -10.26
CA GLY A 30 35.89 62.59 -9.07
C GLY A 30 34.73 63.21 -8.34
N PHE A 31 33.49 62.95 -8.74
CA PHE A 31 32.27 63.48 -8.07
C PHE A 31 31.95 62.79 -6.79
N ILE A 32 32.24 61.47 -6.69
CA ILE A 32 31.93 60.63 -5.54
C ILE A 32 33.19 59.85 -5.12
N PRO A 33 33.50 59.73 -3.82
CA PRO A 33 34.62 58.91 -3.36
C PRO A 33 34.42 57.44 -3.74
N GLY A 34 35.42 56.86 -4.41
CA GLY A 34 35.38 55.46 -4.85
C GLY A 34 34.70 55.20 -6.22
N TYR A 35 34.17 56.22 -6.90
CA TYR A 35 33.78 56.10 -8.31
C TYR A 35 34.99 56.38 -9.19
N THR A 36 35.40 55.37 -9.98
CA THR A 36 36.64 55.40 -10.79
C THR A 36 36.39 55.60 -12.28
N SER A 37 35.12 55.85 -12.68
CA SER A 37 34.71 55.80 -14.07
C SER A 37 35.09 54.47 -14.76
N TRP A 38 34.93 54.34 -16.06
CA TRP A 38 35.26 53.09 -16.78
C TRP A 38 36.78 52.80 -16.71
N ASN A 39 37.16 51.89 -15.80
CA ASN A 39 38.55 51.53 -15.58
C ASN A 39 38.75 50.02 -15.57
N THR A 40 39.64 49.54 -16.45
CA THR A 40 39.94 48.10 -16.55
C THR A 40 40.68 47.57 -15.33
N GLN A 41 41.49 48.41 -14.67
CA GLN A 41 42.19 47.99 -13.44
C GLN A 41 41.21 47.76 -12.30
N THR A 42 40.25 48.66 -12.11
CA THR A 42 39.16 48.51 -11.13
C THR A 42 38.37 47.23 -11.38
N PHE A 43 38.09 46.87 -12.63
CA PHE A 43 37.42 45.61 -12.96
C PHE A 43 38.25 44.39 -12.56
N ILE A 44 39.56 44.39 -12.84
CA ILE A 44 40.47 43.29 -12.47
C ILE A 44 40.53 43.12 -10.95
N ASP A 45 40.60 44.21 -10.20
CA ASP A 45 40.66 44.22 -8.74
C ASP A 45 39.34 43.68 -8.13
N ASN A 46 38.23 44.00 -8.76
CA ASN A 46 36.89 43.51 -8.34
C ASN A 46 36.60 42.04 -8.73
N LEU A 47 37.41 41.40 -9.58
CA LEU A 47 37.23 39.96 -9.89
C LEU A 47 37.57 39.04 -8.74
N THR A 48 38.36 39.49 -7.78
CA THR A 48 38.73 38.72 -6.62
C THR A 48 37.78 38.99 -5.45
N PRO A 49 37.23 37.98 -4.76
CA PRO A 49 36.37 38.21 -3.63
C PRO A 49 37.16 38.71 -2.44
N LEU A 50 36.80 39.88 -1.92
CA LEU A 50 37.35 40.48 -0.71
C LEU A 50 36.25 40.49 0.38
N TYR A 51 36.17 39.40 1.14
CA TYR A 51 35.21 39.30 2.24
C TYR A 51 35.64 40.21 3.39
N SER A 52 34.71 41.04 3.87
CA SER A 52 34.89 41.93 5.02
C SER A 52 34.08 41.48 6.21
N GLU A 53 34.34 42.04 7.36
CA GLU A 53 33.53 41.84 8.57
C GLU A 53 32.26 42.70 8.45
N ALA A 54 31.10 42.05 8.58
CA ALA A 54 29.80 42.70 8.70
C ALA A 54 29.00 42.03 9.80
N ASP A 55 28.26 42.82 10.57
CA ASP A 55 27.44 42.34 11.71
C ASP A 55 28.26 41.53 12.75
N GLY A 56 29.56 41.86 12.93
CA GLY A 56 30.43 41.16 13.90
C GLY A 56 30.88 39.76 13.46
N GLN A 57 30.72 39.42 12.16
CA GLN A 57 31.15 38.15 11.60
C GLN A 57 31.88 38.34 10.27
N MET A 58 32.98 37.60 10.12
CA MET A 58 33.66 37.53 8.78
C MET A 58 32.69 36.88 7.79
N GLN A 59 32.46 37.60 6.70
CA GLN A 59 31.61 37.12 5.61
C GLN A 59 32.33 36.03 4.83
N ASN A 60 31.60 35.16 4.22
CA ASN A 60 32.09 34.09 3.36
C ASN A 60 31.09 33.83 2.21
N PHE A 61 31.42 32.94 1.29
CA PHE A 61 30.52 32.60 0.20
C PHE A 61 29.12 32.19 0.66
N GLN A 62 29.01 31.42 1.76
CA GLN A 62 27.72 30.95 2.28
C GLN A 62 26.86 32.10 2.75
N THR A 63 27.43 33.02 3.54
CA THR A 63 26.68 34.17 4.09
C THR A 63 26.23 35.11 2.99
N VAL A 64 27.13 35.41 1.99
CA VAL A 64 26.80 36.26 0.84
C VAL A 64 25.71 35.57 -0.01
N PHE A 65 25.84 34.28 -0.28
CA PHE A 65 24.83 33.53 -1.03
C PHE A 65 23.47 33.55 -0.33
N ALA A 66 23.43 33.38 1.00
CA ALA A 66 22.20 33.44 1.79
C ALA A 66 21.47 34.76 1.70
N VAL A 67 22.22 35.88 1.68
CA VAL A 67 21.68 37.24 1.55
C VAL A 67 21.27 37.56 0.12
N PHE A 68 22.03 37.07 -0.86
CA PHE A 68 21.76 37.32 -2.29
C PHE A 68 20.57 36.50 -2.82
N PHE A 69 20.38 35.27 -2.34
CA PHE A 69 19.36 34.36 -2.86
C PHE A 69 17.93 34.92 -2.87
N PRO A 70 17.45 35.69 -1.87
CA PRO A 70 16.13 36.32 -1.93
C PRO A 70 15.86 37.17 -3.16
N ALA A 71 16.88 37.71 -3.81
CA ALA A 71 16.74 38.42 -5.08
C ALA A 71 16.24 37.54 -6.23
N MET A 72 16.44 36.19 -6.10
CA MET A 72 15.95 35.19 -7.06
C MET A 72 14.66 34.51 -6.58
N ALA A 73 14.12 34.88 -5.44
CA ALA A 73 12.88 34.32 -4.87
C ALA A 73 11.64 34.88 -5.59
N GLY A 74 10.50 34.24 -5.38
CA GLY A 74 9.21 34.69 -5.91
C GLY A 74 8.83 34.18 -7.29
N ILE A 75 9.62 33.28 -7.92
CA ILE A 75 9.32 32.68 -9.23
C ILE A 75 7.96 31.94 -9.28
N MET A 76 7.43 31.53 -8.16
CA MET A 76 6.11 30.90 -8.06
C MET A 76 4.95 31.90 -7.97
N GLY A 77 5.21 33.20 -7.91
CA GLY A 77 4.16 34.22 -7.79
C GLY A 77 3.10 34.14 -8.90
N GLY A 78 3.51 33.86 -10.13
CA GLY A 78 2.59 33.64 -11.25
C GLY A 78 1.70 32.42 -11.09
N ALA A 79 2.21 31.36 -10.48
CA ALA A 79 1.43 30.14 -10.22
C ALA A 79 0.35 30.39 -9.15
N ASN A 80 0.64 31.21 -8.14
CA ASN A 80 -0.31 31.55 -7.07
C ASN A 80 -1.53 32.36 -7.59
N MET A 81 -1.41 32.99 -8.76
CA MET A 81 -2.47 33.76 -9.43
C MET A 81 -3.09 32.99 -10.61
N SER A 82 -2.89 31.68 -10.71
CA SER A 82 -3.39 30.86 -11.83
C SER A 82 -4.89 30.95 -12.04
N GLY A 83 -5.67 31.10 -10.97
CA GLY A 83 -7.13 31.24 -11.03
C GLY A 83 -7.62 32.52 -11.71
N ASP A 84 -6.79 33.57 -11.75
CA ASP A 84 -7.15 34.88 -12.35
C ASP A 84 -6.73 34.98 -13.81
N LEU A 85 -6.01 33.99 -14.36
CA LEU A 85 -5.48 34.01 -15.71
C LEU A 85 -6.41 33.28 -16.69
N LYS A 86 -6.61 33.86 -17.88
CA LYS A 86 -7.44 33.27 -18.94
C LYS A 86 -6.87 31.96 -19.49
N GLU A 87 -5.54 31.87 -19.67
CA GLU A 87 -4.84 30.67 -20.15
C GLU A 87 -3.59 30.41 -19.29
N PRO A 88 -3.75 29.92 -18.03
CA PRO A 88 -2.64 29.78 -17.09
C PRO A 88 -1.53 28.86 -17.62
N GLY A 89 -1.88 27.77 -18.30
CA GLY A 89 -0.93 26.80 -18.85
C GLY A 89 0.03 27.37 -19.91
N LYS A 90 -0.33 28.47 -20.59
CA LYS A 90 0.54 29.15 -21.55
C LYS A 90 1.17 30.39 -20.95
N SER A 91 0.41 31.15 -20.17
CA SER A 91 0.84 32.47 -19.66
C SER A 91 1.87 32.33 -18.55
N ILE A 92 1.70 31.39 -17.62
CA ILE A 92 2.64 31.20 -16.49
C ILE A 92 4.04 30.81 -16.98
N PRO A 93 4.24 29.76 -17.81
CA PRO A 93 5.58 29.39 -18.26
C PRO A 93 6.29 30.51 -19.04
N LYS A 94 5.56 31.14 -19.97
CA LYS A 94 6.13 32.23 -20.78
C LYS A 94 6.48 33.45 -19.92
N GLY A 95 5.56 33.88 -19.06
CA GLY A 95 5.75 35.03 -18.18
C GLY A 95 6.90 34.82 -17.19
N THR A 96 6.93 33.66 -16.56
CA THR A 96 7.99 33.33 -15.58
C THR A 96 9.36 33.23 -16.22
N ILE A 97 9.51 32.57 -17.38
CA ILE A 97 10.79 32.48 -18.08
C ILE A 97 11.25 33.86 -18.56
N PHE A 98 10.32 34.63 -19.13
CA PHE A 98 10.67 36.00 -19.59
C PHE A 98 11.10 36.88 -18.41
N ALA A 99 10.37 36.84 -17.29
CA ALA A 99 10.73 37.61 -16.09
C ALA A 99 12.10 37.21 -15.53
N ILE A 100 12.41 35.93 -15.47
CA ILE A 100 13.70 35.42 -15.00
C ILE A 100 14.83 35.91 -15.95
N LEU A 101 14.67 35.73 -17.25
CA LEU A 101 15.69 36.13 -18.22
C LEU A 101 15.89 37.67 -18.24
N PHE A 102 14.81 38.43 -18.11
CA PHE A 102 14.84 39.86 -18.04
C PHE A 102 15.58 40.35 -16.78
N ALA A 103 15.19 39.86 -15.61
CA ALA A 103 15.84 40.20 -14.35
C ALA A 103 17.31 39.78 -14.34
N PHE A 104 17.63 38.58 -14.82
CA PHE A 104 19.00 38.10 -14.93
C PHE A 104 19.86 38.99 -15.86
N GLY A 105 19.29 39.39 -17.01
CA GLY A 105 19.96 40.31 -17.91
C GLY A 105 20.28 41.66 -17.26
N PHE A 106 19.32 42.20 -16.49
CA PHE A 106 19.54 43.43 -15.72
C PHE A 106 20.63 43.27 -14.67
N TYR A 107 20.59 42.21 -13.87
CA TYR A 107 21.63 41.96 -12.86
C TYR A 107 23.02 41.83 -13.47
N LEU A 108 23.12 41.15 -14.62
CA LEU A 108 24.42 41.06 -15.32
C LEU A 108 24.91 42.43 -15.76
N VAL A 109 24.07 43.23 -16.42
CA VAL A 109 24.47 44.58 -16.93
C VAL A 109 24.89 45.47 -15.76
N GLU A 110 24.10 45.50 -14.69
CA GLU A 110 24.38 46.34 -13.52
C GLU A 110 25.66 45.89 -12.80
N MET A 111 25.85 44.59 -12.62
CA MET A 111 27.05 44.00 -12.03
C MET A 111 28.31 44.38 -12.85
N PHE A 112 28.25 44.23 -14.16
CA PHE A 112 29.40 44.57 -15.00
C PHE A 112 29.73 46.07 -14.96
N ILE A 113 28.72 46.94 -15.03
CA ILE A 113 28.92 48.37 -14.95
C ILE A 113 29.52 48.76 -13.61
N MET A 114 28.96 48.27 -12.50
CA MET A 114 29.49 48.55 -11.17
C MET A 114 30.92 48.03 -10.99
N ALA A 115 31.22 46.85 -11.52
CA ALA A 115 32.56 46.25 -11.44
C ALA A 115 33.63 47.07 -12.20
N PHE A 116 33.24 47.72 -13.30
CA PHE A 116 34.15 48.58 -14.07
C PHE A 116 34.31 49.98 -13.51
N THR A 117 33.29 50.52 -12.80
CA THR A 117 33.20 51.94 -12.48
C THR A 117 33.39 52.25 -11.00
N THR A 118 33.37 51.29 -10.13
CA THR A 118 33.33 51.54 -8.68
C THR A 118 34.36 50.70 -7.94
N ASP A 119 35.15 51.35 -7.07
CA ASP A 119 36.14 50.69 -6.22
C ASP A 119 35.47 49.76 -5.20
N HIS A 120 36.16 48.70 -4.82
CA HIS A 120 35.66 47.68 -3.91
C HIS A 120 35.17 48.22 -2.57
N ALA A 121 35.90 49.17 -1.99
CA ALA A 121 35.52 49.82 -0.73
C ALA A 121 34.18 50.56 -0.82
N ALA A 122 33.93 51.22 -1.96
CA ALA A 122 32.66 51.90 -2.21
C ALA A 122 31.49 50.94 -2.49
N LEU A 123 31.74 49.76 -3.12
CA LEU A 123 30.72 48.72 -3.34
C LEU A 123 30.20 48.13 -2.05
N THR A 124 30.93 48.20 -0.94
CA THR A 124 30.47 47.74 0.39
C THR A 124 29.56 48.75 1.10
N SER A 125 29.36 49.95 0.53
CA SER A 125 28.44 50.96 1.09
C SER A 125 26.98 50.63 0.78
N TYR A 126 26.10 50.82 1.75
CA TYR A 126 24.64 50.58 1.59
C TYR A 126 23.96 51.57 0.66
N SER A 127 24.55 52.74 0.42
CA SER A 127 23.93 53.86 -0.32
C SER A 127 24.53 54.10 -1.68
N ILE A 128 25.46 53.27 -2.15
CA ILE A 128 26.25 53.55 -3.38
C ILE A 128 25.39 53.85 -4.60
N MET A 129 24.28 53.15 -4.82
CA MET A 129 23.37 53.42 -5.95
C MET A 129 22.70 54.79 -5.85
N GLN A 130 22.36 55.23 -4.63
CA GLN A 130 21.77 56.56 -4.42
C GLN A 130 22.78 57.69 -4.57
N GLU A 131 24.02 57.43 -4.14
CA GLU A 131 25.11 58.41 -4.21
C GLU A 131 25.59 58.65 -5.66
N ILE A 132 25.68 57.60 -6.48
CA ILE A 132 26.09 57.69 -7.90
C ILE A 132 24.97 58.19 -8.81
N ALA A 133 23.72 58.06 -8.41
CA ALA A 133 22.59 58.46 -9.22
C ALA A 133 22.58 59.96 -9.51
N PHE A 134 22.34 60.35 -10.77
CA PHE A 134 22.16 61.77 -11.15
C PHE A 134 21.09 62.49 -10.33
N TRP A 135 20.06 61.74 -9.88
CA TRP A 135 19.02 62.24 -9.00
C TRP A 135 18.57 61.11 -8.02
N SER A 136 19.12 61.16 -6.83
CA SER A 136 18.92 60.17 -5.77
C SER A 136 17.46 59.85 -5.46
N PRO A 137 16.48 60.79 -5.47
CA PRO A 137 15.09 60.46 -5.16
C PRO A 137 14.43 59.41 -6.09
N ILE A 138 14.87 59.30 -7.37
CA ILE A 138 14.34 58.30 -8.30
C ILE A 138 14.66 56.89 -7.80
N ILE A 139 15.90 56.65 -7.35
CA ILE A 139 16.34 55.39 -6.83
C ILE A 139 15.54 55.04 -5.54
N THR A 140 15.37 56.02 -4.66
CA THR A 140 14.59 55.86 -3.45
C THR A 140 13.13 55.49 -3.75
N ILE A 141 12.49 56.18 -4.72
CA ILE A 141 11.13 55.84 -5.16
C ILE A 141 11.09 54.43 -5.75
N GLY A 142 12.10 54.03 -6.56
CA GLY A 142 12.22 52.69 -7.10
C GLY A 142 12.28 51.62 -6.01
N ILE A 143 13.10 51.78 -4.98
CA ILE A 143 13.22 50.88 -3.83
C ILE A 143 11.88 50.74 -3.10
N TYR A 144 11.18 51.84 -2.83
CA TYR A 144 9.86 51.78 -2.20
C TYR A 144 8.82 51.09 -3.07
N CYS A 145 8.85 51.34 -4.40
CA CYS A 145 7.93 50.67 -5.33
C CYS A 145 8.19 49.17 -5.38
N ALA A 146 9.46 48.75 -5.48
CA ALA A 146 9.83 47.34 -5.49
C ALA A 146 9.41 46.63 -4.19
N SER A 147 9.73 47.24 -3.03
CA SER A 147 9.38 46.70 -1.72
C SER A 147 7.86 46.61 -1.54
N LEU A 148 7.11 47.63 -1.93
CA LEU A 148 5.65 47.65 -1.85
C LEU A 148 5.01 46.55 -2.76
N SER A 149 5.48 46.46 -3.99
CA SER A 149 5.02 45.43 -4.96
C SER A 149 5.24 44.02 -4.42
N SER A 150 6.44 43.75 -3.91
CA SER A 150 6.80 42.47 -3.32
C SER A 150 5.96 42.15 -2.09
N ALA A 151 5.79 43.08 -1.15
CA ALA A 151 5.01 42.91 0.05
C ALA A 151 3.52 42.59 -0.26
N VAL A 152 2.91 43.36 -1.15
CA VAL A 152 1.50 43.21 -1.52
C VAL A 152 1.28 41.88 -2.26
N SER A 153 2.18 41.52 -3.17
CA SER A 153 2.11 40.23 -3.91
C SER A 153 2.31 39.06 -2.98
N GLY A 154 3.25 39.14 -2.05
CA GLY A 154 3.50 38.07 -1.03
C GLY A 154 2.32 37.88 -0.10
N MET A 155 1.73 38.96 0.42
CA MET A 155 0.53 38.89 1.28
C MET A 155 -0.67 38.28 0.55
N SER A 156 -0.94 38.71 -0.69
CA SER A 156 -2.04 38.17 -1.48
C SER A 156 -1.83 36.68 -1.80
N GLY A 157 -0.63 36.29 -2.22
CA GLY A 157 -0.29 34.91 -2.51
C GLY A 157 -0.40 34.00 -1.27
N GLY A 158 0.17 34.42 -0.15
CA GLY A 158 0.11 33.69 1.12
C GLY A 158 -1.31 33.49 1.63
N ALA A 159 -2.14 34.54 1.56
CA ALA A 159 -3.54 34.47 1.96
C ALA A 159 -4.36 33.50 1.08
N ARG A 160 -4.15 33.47 -0.22
CA ARG A 160 -4.81 32.53 -1.16
C ARG A 160 -4.37 31.09 -0.94
N ILE A 161 -3.09 30.85 -0.68
CA ILE A 161 -2.59 29.50 -0.34
C ILE A 161 -3.23 29.02 0.96
N MET A 162 -3.31 29.88 2.00
CA MET A 162 -3.97 29.56 3.26
C MET A 162 -5.46 29.25 3.08
N GLN A 163 -6.16 30.01 2.23
CA GLN A 163 -7.56 29.78 1.90
C GLN A 163 -7.75 28.41 1.25
N ALA A 164 -6.92 28.06 0.26
CA ALA A 164 -6.95 26.78 -0.45
C ALA A 164 -6.70 25.59 0.52
N LEU A 165 -5.64 25.65 1.33
CA LEU A 165 -5.34 24.64 2.34
C LEU A 165 -6.48 24.43 3.35
N SER A 166 -7.15 25.53 3.70
CA SER A 166 -8.29 25.52 4.61
C SER A 166 -9.54 24.89 3.98
N ARG A 167 -9.81 25.15 2.71
CA ARG A 167 -10.91 24.53 1.96
C ARG A 167 -10.72 23.04 1.77
N ASP A 168 -9.50 22.61 1.49
CA ASP A 168 -9.12 21.21 1.36
C ASP A 168 -9.10 20.45 2.70
N LYS A 169 -9.36 21.14 3.82
CA LYS A 169 -9.40 20.57 5.18
C LYS A 169 -8.15 19.74 5.53
N ILE A 170 -7.01 20.11 4.96
CA ILE A 170 -5.74 19.41 5.19
C ILE A 170 -5.28 19.56 6.64
N ILE A 171 -5.48 20.74 7.21
CA ILE A 171 -5.17 21.03 8.62
C ILE A 171 -6.49 21.28 9.34
N PRO A 172 -6.84 20.50 10.35
CA PRO A 172 -8.05 20.71 11.13
C PRO A 172 -8.07 22.02 11.82
N LEU A 173 -8.56 22.79 12.35
CA LEU A 173 -8.46 24.07 13.08
C LEU A 173 -8.41 25.33 12.18
N ILE A 174 -7.99 25.26 10.95
CA ILE A 174 -7.89 26.44 10.05
C ILE A 174 -9.12 26.66 9.18
N GLY A 175 -10.22 25.93 9.38
CA GLY A 175 -11.44 25.98 8.56
C GLY A 175 -12.05 27.38 8.37
N ILE A 176 -11.82 28.30 9.30
CA ILE A 176 -12.33 29.69 9.25
C ILE A 176 -11.66 30.50 8.13
N PHE A 177 -10.40 30.19 7.79
CA PHE A 177 -9.63 30.90 6.75
C PHE A 177 -10.04 30.52 5.33
N GLY A 178 -10.86 29.45 5.15
CA GLY A 178 -11.41 29.04 3.85
C GLY A 178 -12.54 29.92 3.34
N ARG A 179 -13.08 30.81 4.17
CA ARG A 179 -14.19 31.70 3.80
C ARG A 179 -13.71 32.83 2.90
N GLY A 180 -14.31 32.96 1.74
CA GLY A 180 -14.10 34.12 0.85
C GLY A 180 -15.25 35.10 0.94
N TYR A 181 -14.96 36.36 0.65
CA TYR A 181 -15.91 37.48 0.72
C TYR A 181 -15.99 38.21 -0.63
N GLY A 182 -17.21 38.68 -0.97
CA GLY A 182 -17.47 39.46 -2.16
C GLY A 182 -17.40 38.66 -3.48
N LYS A 183 -17.52 39.34 -4.62
CA LYS A 183 -17.51 38.74 -5.97
C LYS A 183 -16.15 38.16 -6.38
N GLY A 184 -15.08 38.58 -5.73
CA GLY A 184 -13.72 38.13 -5.99
C GLY A 184 -13.25 36.99 -5.08
N ASP A 185 -14.13 36.48 -4.21
CA ASP A 185 -13.82 35.41 -3.24
C ASP A 185 -12.59 35.73 -2.36
N GLU A 186 -12.48 36.98 -1.92
CA GLU A 186 -11.30 37.50 -1.21
C GLU A 186 -11.17 36.93 0.20
N PRO A 187 -10.00 36.36 0.58
CA PRO A 187 -9.79 35.67 1.84
C PRO A 187 -9.44 36.63 3.00
N LEU A 188 -10.36 37.45 3.45
CA LEU A 188 -10.10 38.48 4.48
C LEU A 188 -9.46 37.96 5.76
N PHE A 189 -9.97 36.84 6.31
CA PHE A 189 -9.40 36.26 7.52
C PHE A 189 -7.99 35.71 7.31
N ALA A 190 -7.73 35.06 6.16
CA ALA A 190 -6.41 34.59 5.83
C ALA A 190 -5.42 35.76 5.63
N THR A 191 -5.87 36.83 5.00
CA THR A 191 -5.05 38.07 4.84
C THR A 191 -4.72 38.68 6.20
N ALA A 192 -5.70 38.76 7.10
CA ALA A 192 -5.48 39.26 8.48
C ALA A 192 -4.45 38.41 9.23
N LEU A 193 -4.55 37.06 9.14
CA LEU A 193 -3.59 36.16 9.76
C LEU A 193 -2.19 36.35 9.14
N THR A 194 -2.08 36.43 7.83
CA THR A 194 -0.80 36.65 7.14
C THR A 194 -0.18 37.98 7.59
N TYR A 195 -0.99 39.03 7.70
CA TYR A 195 -0.53 40.32 8.21
C TYR A 195 0.02 40.25 9.64
N ILE A 196 -0.72 39.60 10.56
CA ILE A 196 -0.27 39.40 11.94
C ILE A 196 1.05 38.64 11.99
N LEU A 197 1.20 37.56 11.20
CA LEU A 197 2.43 36.78 11.15
C LEU A 197 3.61 37.62 10.63
N VAL A 198 3.40 38.44 9.60
CA VAL A 198 4.43 39.34 9.08
C VAL A 198 4.82 40.38 10.17
N GLN A 199 3.86 40.96 10.87
CA GLN A 199 4.17 41.89 11.94
C GLN A 199 4.99 41.24 13.07
N LEU A 200 4.70 40.00 13.43
CA LEU A 200 5.51 39.25 14.40
C LEU A 200 6.94 39.02 13.92
N LEU A 201 7.14 38.73 12.65
CA LEU A 201 8.48 38.56 12.07
C LEU A 201 9.29 39.85 12.02
N MET A 202 8.63 41.00 11.94
CA MET A 202 9.32 42.33 12.01
C MET A 202 9.97 42.66 13.35
N PHE A 203 9.65 41.92 14.42
CA PHE A 203 10.37 42.04 15.70
C PHE A 203 11.77 41.40 15.66
N LEU A 204 12.13 40.64 14.59
CA LEU A 204 13.49 40.16 14.43
C LEU A 204 14.43 41.32 14.03
N PRO A 205 15.49 41.58 14.82
CA PRO A 205 16.26 42.80 14.67
C PRO A 205 17.18 42.83 13.43
N ASN A 206 17.56 41.65 12.90
CA ASN A 206 18.56 41.51 11.86
C ASN A 206 17.96 41.17 10.50
N LEU A 207 18.11 42.02 9.50
CA LEU A 207 17.65 41.85 8.14
C LEU A 207 18.31 40.61 7.49
N ASN A 208 19.62 40.39 7.73
CA ASN A 208 20.35 39.22 7.21
C ASN A 208 19.80 37.89 7.74
N THR A 209 19.41 37.81 9.01
CA THR A 209 18.78 36.63 9.58
C THR A 209 17.43 36.37 8.94
N LEU A 210 16.63 37.41 8.70
CA LEU A 210 15.34 37.31 8.04
C LEU A 210 15.48 36.84 6.58
N ALA A 211 16.50 37.37 5.86
CA ALA A 211 16.84 36.94 4.51
C ALA A 211 17.23 35.45 4.44
N THR A 212 18.04 34.99 5.39
CA THR A 212 18.45 33.58 5.48
C THR A 212 17.25 32.66 5.73
N ILE A 213 16.36 33.00 6.67
CA ILE A 213 15.16 32.23 6.96
C ILE A 213 14.23 32.17 5.73
N SER A 214 14.00 33.32 5.09
CA SER A 214 13.18 33.44 3.89
C SER A 214 13.75 32.59 2.74
N SER A 215 15.07 32.64 2.51
CA SER A 215 15.76 31.83 1.50
C SER A 215 15.53 30.34 1.70
N LEU A 216 15.62 29.85 2.91
CA LEU A 216 15.38 28.44 3.24
C LEU A 216 13.95 27.99 2.94
N PHE A 217 12.95 28.79 3.32
CA PHE A 217 11.55 28.45 3.03
C PHE A 217 11.27 28.41 1.52
N PHE A 218 11.81 29.33 0.74
CA PHE A 218 11.67 29.31 -0.71
C PHE A 218 12.37 28.10 -1.33
N LEU A 219 13.62 27.82 -0.94
CA LEU A 219 14.38 26.67 -1.44
C LEU A 219 13.69 25.33 -1.12
N PHE A 220 13.19 25.16 0.10
CA PHE A 220 12.40 23.95 0.45
C PHE A 220 11.10 23.86 -0.35
N SER A 221 10.38 24.97 -0.53
CA SER A 221 9.18 25.02 -1.35
C SER A 221 9.46 24.61 -2.80
N TYR A 222 10.52 25.13 -3.40
CA TYR A 222 10.94 24.79 -4.76
C TYR A 222 11.40 23.33 -4.85
N SER A 223 12.16 22.85 -3.88
CA SER A 223 12.59 21.46 -3.81
C SER A 223 11.40 20.50 -3.76
N LEU A 224 10.44 20.74 -2.85
CA LEU A 224 9.24 19.90 -2.69
C LEU A 224 8.34 19.95 -3.93
N THR A 225 8.18 21.12 -4.57
CA THR A 225 7.38 21.24 -5.79
C THR A 225 8.00 20.45 -6.95
N ASN A 226 9.32 20.57 -7.13
CA ASN A 226 10.05 19.80 -8.13
C ASN A 226 10.00 18.29 -7.85
N LEU A 227 10.11 17.89 -6.59
CA LEU A 227 9.98 16.50 -6.16
C LEU A 227 8.58 15.96 -6.43
N ALA A 228 7.53 16.75 -6.19
CA ALA A 228 6.15 16.39 -6.49
C ALA A 228 5.93 16.20 -8.01
N CYS A 229 6.45 17.11 -8.84
CA CYS A 229 6.42 16.98 -10.30
C CYS A 229 7.13 15.70 -10.77
N PHE A 230 8.31 15.41 -10.24
CA PHE A 230 9.05 14.18 -10.51
C PHE A 230 8.22 12.94 -10.13
N ALA A 231 7.68 12.91 -8.91
CA ALA A 231 6.90 11.77 -8.40
C ALA A 231 5.64 11.50 -9.25
N LEU A 232 4.89 12.55 -9.61
CA LEU A 232 3.71 12.46 -10.46
C LEU A 232 4.03 11.93 -11.87
N GLN A 233 5.13 12.36 -12.46
CA GLN A 233 5.56 11.90 -13.78
C GLN A 233 5.98 10.43 -13.75
N VAL A 234 6.78 10.02 -12.76
CA VAL A 234 7.23 8.64 -12.61
C VAL A 234 6.09 7.70 -12.25
N ALA A 235 5.12 8.19 -11.46
CA ALA A 235 3.89 7.47 -11.15
C ALA A 235 3.00 7.25 -12.38
N GLY A 236 3.20 8.01 -13.45
CA GLY A 236 2.35 7.96 -14.64
C GLY A 236 0.90 8.34 -14.31
N ALA A 237 0.70 9.32 -13.42
CA ALA A 237 -0.63 9.76 -13.00
C ALA A 237 -1.42 10.30 -14.21
N PRO A 238 -2.61 9.74 -14.53
CA PRO A 238 -3.33 10.07 -15.76
C PRO A 238 -3.78 11.53 -15.83
N ASN A 239 -3.95 12.16 -14.67
CA ASN A 239 -4.36 13.56 -14.55
C ASN A 239 -3.16 14.55 -14.58
N PHE A 240 -1.93 14.05 -14.50
CA PHE A 240 -0.74 14.88 -14.59
C PHE A 240 -0.35 15.05 -16.06
N ARG A 241 -0.73 16.18 -16.64
CA ARG A 241 -0.49 16.53 -18.06
C ARG A 241 0.20 17.88 -18.16
N PRO A 242 1.53 17.96 -17.94
CA PRO A 242 2.25 19.21 -18.03
C PRO A 242 2.11 19.81 -19.43
N SER A 243 1.68 21.08 -19.51
CA SER A 243 1.49 21.81 -20.77
C SER A 243 2.81 22.38 -21.32
N PHE A 244 3.85 22.43 -20.51
CA PHE A 244 5.15 22.96 -20.91
C PHE A 244 5.92 21.95 -21.75
N LYS A 245 6.27 22.31 -22.99
CA LYS A 245 6.90 21.42 -23.98
C LYS A 245 8.23 20.81 -23.52
N TYR A 246 9.01 21.55 -22.72
CA TYR A 246 10.34 21.12 -22.28
C TYR A 246 10.34 20.48 -20.90
N PHE A 247 9.17 20.14 -20.36
CA PHE A 247 9.08 19.43 -19.09
C PHE A 247 9.65 18.02 -19.22
N HIS A 248 10.55 17.65 -18.30
CA HIS A 248 11.12 16.31 -18.21
C HIS A 248 11.33 15.92 -16.76
N TRP A 249 11.10 14.65 -16.43
CA TRP A 249 11.25 14.17 -15.05
C TRP A 249 12.65 14.37 -14.47
N ALA A 250 13.69 14.23 -15.31
CA ALA A 250 15.09 14.40 -14.89
C ALA A 250 15.43 15.86 -14.52
N THR A 251 14.86 16.85 -15.25
CA THR A 251 15.04 18.27 -14.91
C THR A 251 14.36 18.62 -13.60
N SER A 252 13.18 18.02 -13.32
CA SER A 252 12.50 18.20 -12.04
C SER A 252 13.30 17.58 -10.88
N LEU A 253 13.83 16.35 -11.08
CA LEU A 253 14.68 15.73 -10.06
C LEU A 253 15.95 16.54 -9.80
N LEU A 254 16.63 17.01 -10.87
CA LEU A 254 17.81 17.85 -10.75
C LEU A 254 17.50 19.16 -9.99
N GLY A 255 16.39 19.82 -10.33
CA GLY A 255 15.92 21.01 -9.63
C GLY A 255 15.65 20.76 -8.14
N ALA A 256 15.00 19.64 -7.81
CA ALA A 256 14.75 19.24 -6.43
C ALA A 256 16.05 19.07 -5.65
N VAL A 257 17.02 18.33 -6.22
CA VAL A 257 18.32 18.07 -5.58
C VAL A 257 19.13 19.35 -5.42
N LEU A 258 19.21 20.19 -6.46
CA LEU A 258 19.95 21.45 -6.39
C LEU A 258 19.38 22.39 -5.33
N CYS A 259 18.05 22.56 -5.27
CA CYS A 259 17.42 23.38 -4.24
C CYS A 259 17.66 22.81 -2.83
N PHE A 260 17.58 21.46 -2.68
CA PHE A 260 17.84 20.82 -1.40
C PHE A 260 19.28 21.01 -0.93
N VAL A 261 20.26 20.83 -1.81
CA VAL A 261 21.68 21.07 -1.51
C VAL A 261 21.93 22.53 -1.17
N SER A 262 21.32 23.48 -1.90
CA SER A 262 21.42 24.90 -1.64
C SER A 262 20.92 25.29 -0.24
N CYS A 263 19.90 24.60 0.30
CA CYS A 263 19.46 24.81 1.70
C CYS A 263 20.61 24.62 2.70
N PHE A 264 21.40 23.56 2.51
CA PHE A 264 22.54 23.27 3.41
C PHE A 264 23.73 24.21 3.19
N ILE A 265 23.91 24.72 1.97
CA ILE A 265 24.90 25.74 1.65
C ILE A 265 24.55 27.05 2.37
N VAL A 266 23.28 27.46 2.36
CA VAL A 266 22.82 28.68 3.03
C VAL A 266 23.06 28.62 4.54
N SER A 267 22.54 27.59 5.20
CA SER A 267 22.77 27.36 6.63
C SER A 267 22.41 25.95 6.99
N TYR A 268 23.39 25.12 7.35
CA TYR A 268 23.16 23.72 7.70
C TYR A 268 22.30 23.57 8.99
N ILE A 269 22.48 24.44 9.97
CA ILE A 269 21.72 24.38 11.24
C ILE A 269 20.24 24.69 10.99
N MET A 270 19.98 25.82 10.34
CA MET A 270 18.60 26.24 10.06
C MET A 270 17.91 25.31 9.05
N ALA A 271 18.65 24.71 8.10
CA ALA A 271 18.12 23.72 7.18
C ALA A 271 17.67 22.46 7.91
N ILE A 272 18.44 21.97 8.90
CA ILE A 272 18.03 20.81 9.72
C ILE A 272 16.77 21.15 10.52
N VAL A 273 16.72 22.31 11.17
CA VAL A 273 15.53 22.76 11.93
C VAL A 273 14.30 22.81 11.02
N ALA A 274 14.42 23.44 9.85
CA ALA A 274 13.32 23.51 8.90
C ALA A 274 12.89 22.13 8.39
N LEU A 275 13.84 21.23 8.13
CA LEU A 275 13.55 19.85 7.72
C LEU A 275 12.80 19.09 8.80
N VAL A 276 13.19 19.23 10.07
CA VAL A 276 12.49 18.62 11.20
C VAL A 276 11.06 19.16 11.32
N CYS A 277 10.87 20.48 11.18
CA CYS A 277 9.55 21.08 11.17
C CYS A 277 8.66 20.55 10.03
N ILE A 278 9.22 20.44 8.81
CA ILE A 278 8.52 19.89 7.65
C ILE A 278 8.16 18.42 7.91
N LEU A 279 9.07 17.63 8.48
CA LEU A 279 8.82 16.22 8.82
C LEU A 279 7.71 16.07 9.87
N ILE A 280 7.71 16.91 10.91
CA ILE A 280 6.64 16.92 11.94
C ILE A 280 5.30 17.25 11.29
N LEU A 281 5.26 18.28 10.45
CA LEU A 281 4.04 18.66 9.72
C LEU A 281 3.58 17.53 8.78
N PHE A 282 4.50 16.88 8.07
CA PHE A 282 4.18 15.73 7.22
C PHE A 282 3.60 14.57 8.03
N LEU A 283 4.20 14.20 9.16
CA LEU A 283 3.70 13.14 10.03
C LEU A 283 2.32 13.50 10.61
N TYR A 284 2.14 14.74 11.02
CA TYR A 284 0.84 15.23 11.49
C TYR A 284 -0.26 15.07 10.43
N ILE A 285 0.00 15.53 9.20
CA ILE A 285 -0.94 15.38 8.08
C ILE A 285 -1.15 13.90 7.71
N TYR A 286 -0.11 13.07 7.80
CA TYR A 286 -0.18 11.65 7.49
C TYR A 286 -1.09 10.88 8.47
N PHE A 287 -1.03 11.20 9.77
CA PHE A 287 -1.82 10.51 10.79
C PHE A 287 -3.23 11.08 10.97
N GLN A 288 -3.43 12.37 10.76
CA GLN A 288 -4.71 13.04 10.98
C GLN A 288 -5.39 13.52 9.70
N GLY A 289 -4.78 13.37 8.55
CA GLY A 289 -5.34 13.87 7.29
C GLY A 289 -6.72 13.30 7.02
N PRO A 290 -7.71 14.15 6.71
CA PRO A 290 -9.06 13.70 6.34
C PRO A 290 -9.04 12.93 5.02
N GLU A 291 -10.10 12.17 4.76
CA GLU A 291 -10.31 11.53 3.46
C GLU A 291 -10.29 12.60 2.35
N ARG A 292 -9.44 12.41 1.36
CA ARG A 292 -9.15 13.38 0.31
C ARG A 292 -9.96 13.07 -0.94
N GLU A 293 -10.72 14.04 -1.41
CA GLU A 293 -11.50 13.91 -2.65
C GLU A 293 -10.63 13.91 -3.91
N TRP A 294 -9.44 14.47 -3.85
CA TRP A 294 -8.51 14.60 -4.98
C TRP A 294 -7.40 13.55 -4.93
N GLY A 295 -7.65 12.36 -5.36
CA GLY A 295 -6.72 11.25 -5.61
C GLY A 295 -5.39 11.20 -4.83
N ASP A 296 -5.07 10.04 -4.29
CA ASP A 296 -3.80 9.85 -3.58
C ASP A 296 -2.69 9.46 -4.57
N VAL A 297 -1.65 10.29 -4.69
CA VAL A 297 -0.45 10.00 -5.51
C VAL A 297 0.17 8.65 -5.12
N LYS A 298 0.12 8.30 -3.82
CA LYS A 298 0.58 7.00 -3.32
C LYS A 298 -0.19 5.85 -3.97
N GLN A 299 -1.50 5.97 -4.12
CA GLN A 299 -2.31 4.96 -4.82
C GLN A 299 -1.95 4.86 -6.30
N ALA A 300 -1.67 5.98 -6.97
CA ALA A 300 -1.23 5.98 -8.35
C ALA A 300 0.14 5.28 -8.52
N ILE A 301 1.08 5.52 -7.61
CA ILE A 301 2.39 4.86 -7.61
C ILE A 301 2.22 3.35 -7.36
N ILE A 302 1.41 2.96 -6.37
CA ILE A 302 1.13 1.55 -6.06
C ILE A 302 0.52 0.87 -7.29
N PHE A 303 -0.51 1.47 -7.90
CA PHE A 303 -1.14 0.93 -9.11
C PHE A 303 -0.14 0.73 -10.25
N HIS A 304 0.72 1.74 -10.52
CA HIS A 304 1.74 1.65 -11.55
C HIS A 304 2.74 0.52 -11.26
N GLN A 305 3.22 0.40 -10.03
CA GLN A 305 4.15 -0.65 -9.63
C GLN A 305 3.52 -2.04 -9.70
N VAL A 306 2.30 -2.20 -9.17
CA VAL A 306 1.57 -3.48 -9.22
C VAL A 306 1.38 -3.93 -10.67
N ARG A 307 0.90 -3.04 -11.54
CA ARG A 307 0.74 -3.35 -12.97
C ARG A 307 2.07 -3.75 -13.62
N LYS A 308 3.14 -2.98 -13.37
CA LYS A 308 4.46 -3.23 -13.94
C LYS A 308 5.04 -4.57 -13.49
N PHE A 309 4.93 -4.90 -12.21
CA PHE A 309 5.40 -6.17 -11.68
C PHE A 309 4.53 -7.34 -12.14
N LEU A 310 3.21 -7.18 -12.18
CA LEU A 310 2.31 -8.21 -12.65
C LEU A 310 2.58 -8.59 -14.12
N LEU A 311 2.84 -7.60 -14.99
CA LEU A 311 3.21 -7.85 -16.39
C LEU A 311 4.61 -8.48 -16.56
N ARG A 312 5.49 -8.36 -15.57
CA ARG A 312 6.81 -8.98 -15.58
C ARG A 312 6.84 -10.41 -15.04
N LEU A 313 5.77 -10.85 -14.36
CA LEU A 313 5.65 -12.22 -13.92
C LEU A 313 5.52 -13.13 -15.17
N ASP A 314 6.46 -14.06 -15.31
CA ASP A 314 6.51 -14.99 -16.46
C ASP A 314 6.10 -16.40 -16.00
N VAL A 315 5.06 -16.94 -16.63
CA VAL A 315 4.55 -18.31 -16.39
C VAL A 315 5.66 -19.35 -16.57
N ARG A 316 6.53 -19.15 -17.56
CA ARG A 316 7.61 -20.10 -17.89
C ARG A 316 8.71 -20.20 -16.83
N LYS A 317 8.74 -19.25 -15.89
CA LYS A 317 9.72 -19.20 -14.80
C LYS A 317 9.13 -19.64 -13.47
N THR A 318 7.91 -20.18 -13.45
CA THR A 318 7.33 -20.76 -12.25
C THR A 318 8.05 -22.05 -11.91
N HIS A 319 8.54 -22.14 -10.68
CA HIS A 319 9.26 -23.30 -10.17
C HIS A 319 8.57 -23.79 -8.90
N ALA A 320 8.57 -25.09 -8.66
CA ALA A 320 7.94 -25.69 -7.46
C ALA A 320 8.43 -25.08 -6.14
N LYS A 321 9.70 -24.66 -6.07
CA LYS A 321 10.26 -23.93 -4.90
C LYS A 321 9.54 -22.63 -4.57
N ASN A 322 8.93 -21.99 -5.55
CA ASN A 322 8.20 -20.72 -5.40
C ASN A 322 6.70 -20.94 -5.25
N TRP A 323 6.25 -22.19 -5.21
CA TRP A 323 4.84 -22.52 -5.04
C TRP A 323 4.29 -21.95 -3.74
N ARG A 324 3.10 -21.37 -3.83
CA ARG A 324 2.37 -20.77 -2.70
C ARG A 324 0.90 -21.12 -2.84
N PRO A 325 0.20 -21.42 -1.74
CA PRO A 325 -1.23 -21.62 -1.81
C PRO A 325 -1.92 -20.30 -2.17
N SER A 326 -2.41 -20.21 -3.41
CA SER A 326 -3.29 -19.15 -3.89
C SER A 326 -4.70 -19.69 -3.88
N ILE A 327 -5.53 -19.20 -2.96
CA ILE A 327 -6.77 -19.86 -2.57
C ILE A 327 -7.99 -19.08 -3.05
N LEU A 328 -8.93 -19.78 -3.70
CA LEU A 328 -10.30 -19.34 -3.89
C LEU A 328 -11.20 -20.08 -2.91
N LEU A 329 -11.80 -19.37 -1.97
CA LEU A 329 -12.77 -19.91 -1.05
C LEU A 329 -14.18 -19.63 -1.56
N MET A 330 -14.97 -20.68 -1.79
CA MET A 330 -16.37 -20.55 -2.19
C MET A 330 -17.25 -20.43 -0.95
N VAL A 331 -17.98 -19.31 -0.85
CA VAL A 331 -18.83 -18.98 0.31
C VAL A 331 -20.23 -18.60 -0.16
N LYS A 332 -21.24 -19.17 0.43
CA LYS A 332 -22.65 -18.76 0.22
C LYS A 332 -23.00 -17.55 1.10
N HIS A 333 -22.71 -17.63 2.40
CA HIS A 333 -23.00 -16.59 3.38
C HIS A 333 -21.71 -16.21 4.15
N PRO A 334 -21.26 -14.96 4.07
CA PRO A 334 -20.00 -14.52 4.71
C PRO A 334 -20.00 -14.69 6.23
N HIS A 335 -21.10 -14.37 6.89
CA HIS A 335 -21.19 -14.42 8.36
C HIS A 335 -21.07 -15.84 8.92
N THR A 336 -21.76 -16.79 8.30
CA THR A 336 -21.73 -18.21 8.74
C THR A 336 -20.39 -18.87 8.45
N ALA A 337 -19.64 -18.36 7.47
CA ALA A 337 -18.33 -18.86 7.06
C ALA A 337 -17.16 -18.13 7.73
N SER A 338 -17.41 -17.15 8.61
CA SER A 338 -16.36 -16.34 9.25
C SER A 338 -15.22 -17.16 9.87
N PRO A 339 -15.46 -18.29 10.59
CA PRO A 339 -14.37 -19.12 11.12
C PRO A 339 -13.51 -19.75 10.01
N LEU A 340 -14.13 -20.19 8.92
CA LEU A 340 -13.43 -20.78 7.77
C LEU A 340 -12.66 -19.70 7.02
N ILE A 341 -13.23 -18.51 6.85
CA ILE A 341 -12.56 -17.36 6.21
C ILE A 341 -11.30 -16.98 6.99
N SER A 342 -11.38 -16.91 8.31
CA SER A 342 -10.23 -16.64 9.19
C SER A 342 -9.16 -17.72 9.10
N PHE A 343 -9.56 -18.98 9.12
CA PHE A 343 -8.66 -20.13 8.98
C PHE A 343 -7.90 -20.09 7.65
N VAL A 344 -8.59 -19.90 6.52
CA VAL A 344 -7.97 -19.85 5.19
C VAL A 344 -7.00 -18.67 5.07
N ASN A 345 -7.27 -17.55 5.75
CA ASN A 345 -6.33 -16.43 5.83
C ASN A 345 -4.97 -16.83 6.44
N ASN A 346 -4.96 -17.77 7.40
CA ASN A 346 -3.72 -18.33 7.94
C ASN A 346 -3.07 -19.34 6.98
N LEU A 347 -3.87 -20.12 6.28
CA LEU A 347 -3.39 -21.18 5.37
C LEU A 347 -2.66 -20.61 4.13
N LYS A 348 -3.07 -19.47 3.60
CA LYS A 348 -2.51 -18.90 2.35
C LYS A 348 -1.03 -18.50 2.40
N LYS A 349 -0.45 -18.26 3.58
CA LYS A 349 0.97 -17.91 3.80
C LYS A 349 1.59 -16.96 2.75
N GLY A 350 0.95 -15.83 2.49
CA GLY A 350 1.47 -14.84 1.52
C GLY A 350 1.14 -15.14 0.05
N GLY A 351 0.34 -16.17 -0.22
CA GLY A 351 -0.34 -16.37 -1.50
C GLY A 351 -1.56 -15.47 -1.65
N MET A 352 -2.17 -15.50 -2.82
CA MET A 352 -3.40 -14.77 -3.09
C MET A 352 -4.60 -15.45 -2.40
N TYR A 353 -5.53 -14.65 -1.90
CA TYR A 353 -6.75 -15.15 -1.27
C TYR A 353 -7.95 -14.42 -1.84
N ILE A 354 -8.87 -15.16 -2.44
CA ILE A 354 -10.11 -14.66 -3.02
C ILE A 354 -11.27 -15.34 -2.31
N ILE A 355 -12.26 -14.57 -1.90
CA ILE A 355 -13.53 -15.04 -1.37
C ILE A 355 -14.55 -14.90 -2.49
N GLY A 356 -15.00 -16.04 -3.02
CA GLY A 356 -15.96 -16.10 -4.14
C GLY A 356 -17.37 -16.37 -3.65
N THR A 357 -18.32 -15.55 -4.08
CA THR A 357 -19.75 -15.72 -3.83
C THR A 357 -20.53 -15.63 -5.13
N VAL A 358 -21.45 -16.55 -5.34
CA VAL A 358 -22.37 -16.57 -6.49
C VAL A 358 -23.75 -16.19 -6.03
N LEU A 359 -24.33 -15.18 -6.69
CA LEU A 359 -25.72 -14.78 -6.53
C LEU A 359 -26.52 -15.33 -7.71
N PRO A 360 -27.44 -16.28 -7.51
CA PRO A 360 -28.26 -16.80 -8.60
C PRO A 360 -29.27 -15.76 -9.06
N GLY A 361 -29.46 -15.65 -10.37
CA GLY A 361 -30.43 -14.79 -11.02
C GLY A 361 -29.89 -14.01 -12.20
N ASP A 362 -30.74 -13.12 -12.72
CA ASP A 362 -30.43 -12.30 -13.88
C ASP A 362 -29.85 -10.94 -13.46
N CYS A 363 -29.06 -10.32 -14.33
CA CYS A 363 -28.39 -9.04 -14.06
C CYS A 363 -29.39 -7.86 -14.07
N THR A 364 -30.22 -7.76 -13.05
CA THR A 364 -31.19 -6.67 -12.87
C THR A 364 -30.59 -5.52 -12.03
N PRO A 365 -31.12 -4.27 -12.15
CA PRO A 365 -30.65 -3.16 -11.32
C PRO A 365 -30.73 -3.43 -9.81
N GLN A 366 -31.74 -4.18 -9.37
CA GLN A 366 -31.93 -4.57 -7.96
C GLN A 366 -30.83 -5.53 -7.50
N GLN A 367 -30.51 -6.55 -8.31
CA GLN A 367 -29.42 -7.48 -8.00
C GLN A 367 -28.03 -6.82 -8.04
N LEU A 368 -27.82 -5.85 -8.95
CA LEU A 368 -26.59 -5.06 -8.94
C LEU A 368 -26.44 -4.23 -7.65
N GLN A 369 -27.55 -3.74 -7.09
CA GLN A 369 -27.53 -3.06 -5.79
C GLN A 369 -27.20 -4.03 -4.66
N ALA A 370 -27.75 -5.25 -4.67
CA ALA A 370 -27.43 -6.30 -3.72
C ALA A 370 -25.94 -6.68 -3.77
N VAL A 371 -25.36 -6.81 -4.97
CA VAL A 371 -23.90 -7.03 -5.13
C VAL A 371 -23.07 -5.90 -4.50
N LYS A 372 -23.46 -4.64 -4.72
CA LYS A 372 -22.77 -3.49 -4.12
C LYS A 372 -22.83 -3.51 -2.59
N GLN A 373 -23.99 -3.84 -2.02
CA GLN A 373 -24.16 -3.96 -0.57
C GLN A 373 -23.31 -5.12 -0.01
N MET A 374 -23.33 -6.28 -0.67
CA MET A 374 -22.53 -7.44 -0.26
C MET A 374 -21.03 -7.15 -0.34
N LYS A 375 -20.55 -6.50 -1.40
CA LYS A 375 -19.15 -6.07 -1.50
C LYS A 375 -18.76 -5.08 -0.40
N ALA A 376 -19.63 -4.13 -0.07
CA ALA A 376 -19.39 -3.21 1.06
C ALA A 376 -19.29 -3.98 2.39
N GLY A 377 -20.16 -4.97 2.62
CA GLY A 377 -20.10 -5.85 3.79
C GLY A 377 -18.81 -6.68 3.84
N TYR A 378 -18.34 -7.21 2.71
CA TYR A 378 -17.03 -7.90 2.64
C TYR A 378 -15.87 -6.98 2.99
N ILE A 379 -15.83 -5.77 2.44
CA ILE A 379 -14.78 -4.78 2.71
C ILE A 379 -14.74 -4.46 4.21
N GLU A 380 -15.90 -4.25 4.83
CA GLU A 380 -16.01 -3.99 6.27
C GLU A 380 -15.54 -5.18 7.10
N MET A 381 -15.99 -6.39 6.79
CA MET A 381 -15.58 -7.62 7.49
C MET A 381 -14.07 -7.85 7.35
N ILE A 382 -13.52 -7.74 6.15
CA ILE A 382 -12.08 -7.89 5.86
C ILE A 382 -11.26 -6.89 6.67
N SER A 383 -11.71 -5.63 6.73
CA SER A 383 -11.04 -4.55 7.46
C SER A 383 -11.08 -4.79 8.98
N ARG A 384 -12.26 -5.08 9.55
CA ARG A 384 -12.44 -5.33 11.00
C ARG A 384 -11.66 -6.56 11.48
N SER A 385 -11.68 -7.64 10.70
CA SER A 385 -11.04 -8.92 11.06
C SER A 385 -9.56 -8.97 10.67
N ARG A 386 -8.98 -7.92 10.09
CA ARG A 386 -7.61 -7.85 9.57
C ARG A 386 -7.27 -9.00 8.61
N ILE A 387 -8.24 -9.46 7.86
CA ILE A 387 -8.09 -10.48 6.82
C ILE A 387 -7.48 -9.81 5.60
N LYS A 388 -6.58 -10.52 4.90
CA LYS A 388 -5.99 -10.04 3.64
C LYS A 388 -6.55 -10.87 2.49
N ALA A 389 -7.71 -10.52 2.01
CA ALA A 389 -8.42 -11.20 0.92
C ALA A 389 -8.98 -10.19 -0.08
N PHE A 390 -9.31 -10.70 -1.25
CA PHE A 390 -10.12 -10.01 -2.25
C PHE A 390 -11.50 -10.64 -2.31
N ASP A 391 -12.53 -9.87 -2.53
CA ASP A 391 -13.90 -10.34 -2.70
C ASP A 391 -14.28 -10.39 -4.18
N GLU A 392 -14.87 -11.49 -4.61
CA GLU A 392 -15.43 -11.69 -5.93
C GLU A 392 -16.89 -12.13 -5.80
N VAL A 393 -17.83 -11.24 -6.14
CA VAL A 393 -19.26 -11.51 -6.14
C VAL A 393 -19.76 -11.52 -7.58
N LEU A 394 -20.28 -12.66 -8.01
CA LEU A 394 -20.75 -12.89 -9.38
C LEU A 394 -22.25 -13.17 -9.39
N ILE A 395 -22.99 -12.49 -10.30
CA ILE A 395 -24.37 -12.85 -10.63
C ILE A 395 -24.34 -13.89 -11.77
N SER A 396 -25.09 -14.96 -11.64
CA SER A 396 -25.20 -16.01 -12.66
C SER A 396 -26.58 -16.65 -12.64
N PRO A 397 -27.10 -17.11 -13.78
CA PRO A 397 -28.40 -17.79 -13.83
C PRO A 397 -28.51 -19.01 -12.91
N SER A 398 -27.40 -19.72 -12.67
CA SER A 398 -27.34 -20.83 -11.73
C SER A 398 -26.07 -20.77 -10.87
N VAL A 399 -26.11 -21.33 -9.66
CA VAL A 399 -24.97 -21.43 -8.75
C VAL A 399 -23.87 -22.27 -9.37
N LEU A 400 -24.23 -23.36 -10.07
CA LEU A 400 -23.29 -24.22 -10.77
C LEU A 400 -22.46 -23.43 -11.80
N LEU A 401 -23.15 -22.73 -12.71
CA LEU A 401 -22.50 -21.95 -13.77
C LEU A 401 -21.64 -20.85 -13.21
N GLY A 402 -22.13 -20.12 -12.19
CA GLY A 402 -21.38 -19.07 -11.50
C GLY A 402 -20.13 -19.59 -10.82
N THR A 403 -20.22 -20.75 -10.17
CA THR A 403 -19.07 -21.42 -9.53
C THR A 403 -18.04 -21.84 -10.58
N HIS A 404 -18.47 -22.43 -11.69
CA HIS A 404 -17.58 -22.80 -12.82
C HIS A 404 -16.86 -21.58 -13.39
N ASN A 405 -17.57 -20.46 -13.53
CA ASN A 405 -16.99 -19.21 -14.02
C ASN A 405 -15.94 -18.67 -13.02
N LEU A 406 -16.25 -18.63 -11.73
CA LEU A 406 -15.28 -18.18 -10.72
C LEU A 406 -14.04 -19.07 -10.68
N ILE A 407 -14.19 -20.40 -10.73
CA ILE A 407 -13.06 -21.33 -10.76
C ILE A 407 -12.15 -21.07 -11.96
N SER A 408 -12.73 -20.72 -13.11
CA SER A 408 -11.99 -20.54 -14.37
C SER A 408 -11.37 -19.15 -14.52
N THR A 409 -12.04 -18.10 -14.02
CA THR A 409 -11.70 -16.70 -14.32
C THR A 409 -11.11 -15.92 -13.15
N ALA A 410 -11.31 -16.36 -11.90
CA ALA A 410 -10.81 -15.64 -10.74
C ALA A 410 -9.30 -15.40 -10.79
N GLY A 411 -8.89 -14.17 -10.44
CA GLY A 411 -7.50 -13.74 -10.44
C GLY A 411 -7.03 -13.11 -11.75
N VAL A 412 -5.83 -12.53 -11.74
CA VAL A 412 -5.24 -11.80 -12.88
C VAL A 412 -3.85 -12.32 -13.19
N GLY A 413 -3.59 -12.69 -14.45
CA GLY A 413 -2.29 -13.17 -14.90
C GLY A 413 -1.85 -14.41 -14.14
N LEU A 414 -0.64 -14.39 -13.58
CA LEU A 414 -0.11 -15.46 -12.73
C LEU A 414 -0.69 -15.48 -11.30
N LEU A 415 -1.38 -14.43 -10.89
CA LEU A 415 -2.07 -14.39 -9.60
C LEU A 415 -3.45 -15.06 -9.73
N LYS A 416 -3.47 -16.31 -10.22
CA LYS A 416 -4.68 -17.14 -10.24
C LYS A 416 -4.68 -18.13 -9.08
N PRO A 417 -5.86 -18.47 -8.53
CA PRO A 417 -5.98 -19.52 -7.54
C PRO A 417 -5.49 -20.87 -8.10
N ASN A 418 -4.65 -21.55 -7.33
CA ASN A 418 -4.21 -22.93 -7.58
C ASN A 418 -4.89 -23.93 -6.62
N THR A 419 -5.68 -23.43 -5.67
CA THR A 419 -6.37 -24.23 -4.68
C THR A 419 -7.77 -23.68 -4.47
N ILE A 420 -8.77 -24.55 -4.56
CA ILE A 420 -10.18 -24.19 -4.34
C ILE A 420 -10.64 -24.82 -3.04
N VAL A 421 -11.29 -24.02 -2.19
CA VAL A 421 -11.86 -24.48 -0.93
C VAL A 421 -13.38 -24.47 -1.01
N PHE A 422 -13.98 -25.61 -0.78
CA PHE A 422 -15.43 -25.79 -0.68
C PHE A 422 -15.84 -26.11 0.75
N GLY A 423 -17.02 -25.69 1.17
CA GLY A 423 -17.69 -26.24 2.35
C GLY A 423 -18.27 -27.64 2.05
N PHE A 424 -18.44 -28.47 3.06
CA PHE A 424 -19.09 -29.78 2.91
C PHE A 424 -20.57 -29.61 2.55
N PRO A 425 -21.19 -30.44 1.65
CA PRO A 425 -22.58 -30.29 1.23
C PRO A 425 -23.58 -30.36 2.39
N ARG A 426 -24.57 -29.47 2.42
CA ARG A 426 -25.57 -29.40 3.51
C ARG A 426 -26.43 -30.64 3.66
N VAL A 427 -26.70 -31.36 2.58
CA VAL A 427 -27.51 -32.58 2.57
C VAL A 427 -26.98 -33.64 3.55
N TYR A 428 -25.67 -33.59 3.82
CA TYR A 428 -24.98 -34.51 4.74
C TYR A 428 -24.63 -33.86 6.09
N GLN A 429 -25.15 -32.67 6.41
CA GLN A 429 -24.90 -32.00 7.70
C GLN A 429 -26.05 -32.31 8.66
N ASP A 430 -25.76 -32.63 9.95
CA ASP A 430 -26.77 -32.88 10.95
C ASP A 430 -27.69 -31.67 11.17
N PRO A 431 -29.04 -31.88 11.24
CA PRO A 431 -30.00 -30.78 11.47
C PRO A 431 -29.77 -30.02 12.78
N THR A 432 -29.22 -30.68 13.79
CA THR A 432 -28.85 -30.09 15.08
C THR A 432 -27.71 -29.08 14.99
N GLU A 433 -26.92 -29.10 13.92
CA GLU A 433 -25.90 -28.11 13.64
C GLU A 433 -26.46 -26.85 12.98
N ALA A 434 -27.67 -26.87 12.46
CA ALA A 434 -28.29 -25.71 11.79
C ALA A 434 -28.84 -24.67 12.77
N GLY A 435 -29.18 -25.06 14.00
CA GLY A 435 -29.89 -24.25 15.00
C GLY A 435 -29.04 -23.22 15.80
N PHE A 436 -27.70 -23.12 15.59
CA PHE A 436 -26.85 -22.24 16.37
C PHE A 436 -26.52 -20.90 15.69
N LEU A 437 -27.32 -20.46 14.72
CA LEU A 437 -27.05 -19.27 13.88
C LEU A 437 -27.87 -18.02 14.26
N GLU A 438 -28.64 -18.05 15.37
CA GLU A 438 -29.61 -16.99 15.70
C GLU A 438 -29.06 -15.79 16.51
N GLU A 439 -27.78 -15.76 16.87
CA GLU A 439 -27.20 -14.63 17.63
C GLU A 439 -26.06 -13.92 16.89
N PHE A 440 -26.31 -13.35 15.73
CA PHE A 440 -25.41 -12.31 15.17
C PHE A 440 -26.22 -11.17 14.56
N ASP A 441 -25.93 -9.99 15.09
CA ASP A 441 -26.34 -8.64 14.73
C ASP A 441 -27.14 -8.49 13.41
N GLU A 442 -28.43 -8.23 13.55
CA GLU A 442 -29.41 -8.03 12.47
C GLU A 442 -29.18 -6.77 11.63
N SER A 443 -28.08 -6.06 11.81
CA SER A 443 -27.86 -4.75 11.22
C SER A 443 -27.46 -4.76 9.72
N VAL A 444 -27.19 -5.92 9.12
CA VAL A 444 -26.92 -6.04 7.68
C VAL A 444 -27.83 -7.10 7.07
N ASP A 445 -28.85 -6.65 6.37
CA ASP A 445 -29.85 -7.49 5.72
C ASP A 445 -29.24 -8.24 4.51
N PHE A 446 -28.75 -9.48 4.75
CA PHE A 446 -28.27 -10.41 3.71
C PHE A 446 -29.34 -11.41 3.26
N ASN A 447 -30.63 -11.12 3.48
CA ASN A 447 -31.77 -12.00 3.16
C ASN A 447 -32.07 -12.16 1.65
N VAL A 448 -31.04 -12.19 0.80
CA VAL A 448 -31.19 -12.30 -0.65
C VAL A 448 -31.23 -13.76 -1.15
N HIS A 449 -30.98 -14.74 -0.29
CA HIS A 449 -30.91 -16.14 -0.72
C HIS A 449 -32.05 -17.00 -0.15
N ARG A 450 -32.87 -17.55 -1.02
CA ARG A 450 -33.81 -18.64 -0.68
C ARG A 450 -33.04 -19.94 -0.46
N ASP A 451 -33.51 -20.83 0.41
CA ASP A 451 -32.91 -22.14 0.67
C ASP A 451 -32.85 -23.05 -0.57
N GLU A 452 -33.66 -22.73 -1.59
CA GLU A 452 -33.71 -23.44 -2.87
C GLU A 452 -32.44 -23.31 -3.74
N ASP A 453 -31.56 -22.35 -3.43
CA ASP A 453 -30.34 -22.07 -4.22
C ASP A 453 -29.11 -22.88 -3.77
N THR A 454 -29.29 -24.14 -3.38
CA THR A 454 -28.19 -25.04 -3.01
C THR A 454 -27.83 -25.95 -4.17
N LEU A 455 -26.51 -26.21 -4.34
CA LEU A 455 -26.03 -27.18 -5.31
C LEU A 455 -26.56 -28.59 -4.96
N THR A 456 -27.04 -29.32 -5.94
CA THR A 456 -27.33 -30.74 -5.82
C THR A 456 -26.02 -31.54 -5.66
N ALA A 457 -26.08 -32.79 -5.23
CA ALA A 457 -24.94 -33.66 -5.08
C ALA A 457 -24.12 -33.77 -6.40
N GLN A 458 -24.83 -33.91 -7.51
CA GLN A 458 -24.22 -33.99 -8.84
C GLN A 458 -23.54 -32.70 -9.26
N GLU A 459 -24.18 -31.54 -9.04
CA GLU A 459 -23.63 -30.24 -9.33
C GLU A 459 -22.40 -29.92 -8.47
N TYR A 460 -22.44 -30.29 -7.19
CA TYR A 460 -21.31 -30.16 -6.28
C TYR A 460 -20.09 -30.94 -6.77
N LEU A 461 -20.28 -32.20 -7.15
CA LEU A 461 -19.21 -33.01 -7.71
C LEU A 461 -18.71 -32.47 -9.07
N ALA A 462 -19.60 -31.93 -9.90
CA ALA A 462 -19.23 -31.27 -11.15
C ALA A 462 -18.31 -30.04 -10.91
N CYS A 463 -18.55 -29.28 -9.83
CA CYS A 463 -17.65 -28.18 -9.44
C CYS A 463 -16.26 -28.69 -9.02
N ILE A 464 -16.19 -29.78 -8.26
CA ILE A 464 -14.92 -30.41 -7.87
C ILE A 464 -14.19 -30.91 -9.12
N ASN A 465 -14.86 -31.69 -9.98
CA ASN A 465 -14.29 -32.20 -11.22
C ASN A 465 -13.79 -31.05 -12.13
N ARG A 466 -14.53 -29.94 -12.20
CA ARG A 466 -14.09 -28.75 -12.95
C ARG A 466 -12.79 -28.16 -12.41
N ALA A 467 -12.65 -28.09 -11.09
CA ALA A 467 -11.42 -27.61 -10.45
C ALA A 467 -10.22 -28.52 -10.78
N LEU A 468 -10.44 -29.84 -10.71
CA LEU A 468 -9.42 -30.85 -11.01
C LEU A 468 -9.01 -30.85 -12.48
N LEU A 469 -9.96 -30.71 -13.41
CA LEU A 469 -9.68 -30.55 -14.86
C LEU A 469 -8.84 -29.31 -15.18
N LEU A 470 -8.90 -28.29 -14.33
CA LEU A 470 -8.09 -27.08 -14.41
C LEU A 470 -6.80 -27.18 -13.58
N GLU A 471 -6.39 -28.39 -13.22
CA GLU A 471 -5.17 -28.68 -12.44
C GLU A 471 -5.11 -27.89 -11.11
N LYS A 472 -6.27 -27.68 -10.48
CA LYS A 472 -6.34 -26.98 -9.18
C LYS A 472 -6.57 -27.97 -8.05
N ASN A 473 -5.85 -27.77 -6.96
CA ASN A 473 -6.07 -28.55 -5.75
C ASN A 473 -7.44 -28.24 -5.13
N VAL A 474 -8.08 -29.24 -4.56
CA VAL A 474 -9.38 -29.09 -3.92
C VAL A 474 -9.28 -29.40 -2.44
N LEU A 475 -9.83 -28.50 -1.61
CA LEU A 475 -9.99 -28.68 -0.17
C LEU A 475 -11.47 -28.65 0.17
N ILE A 476 -11.96 -29.66 0.89
CA ILE A 476 -13.34 -29.72 1.38
C ILE A 476 -13.30 -29.53 2.89
N ALA A 477 -13.90 -28.44 3.38
CA ALA A 477 -13.90 -28.06 4.79
C ALA A 477 -15.14 -28.56 5.51
N ARG A 478 -14.97 -29.25 6.65
CA ARG A 478 -16.04 -29.73 7.53
C ARG A 478 -15.77 -29.37 8.99
N ASN A 479 -16.83 -29.19 9.80
CA ASN A 479 -16.79 -28.92 11.25
C ASN A 479 -16.13 -27.57 11.64
N PHE A 480 -16.21 -26.55 10.78
CA PHE A 480 -15.67 -25.21 11.06
C PHE A 480 -16.61 -24.30 11.84
N LYS A 481 -17.90 -24.62 12.01
CA LYS A 481 -18.89 -23.77 12.72
C LYS A 481 -18.47 -23.48 14.17
N ARG A 482 -17.90 -24.46 14.87
CA ARG A 482 -17.42 -24.33 16.25
C ARG A 482 -15.94 -23.94 16.33
N PHE A 483 -15.29 -23.69 15.20
CA PHE A 483 -13.88 -23.36 15.19
C PHE A 483 -13.67 -21.93 15.68
N ASN A 484 -12.91 -21.78 16.77
CA ASN A 484 -12.48 -20.49 17.27
C ASN A 484 -10.97 -20.56 17.53
N GLU A 485 -10.23 -19.69 16.87
CA GLU A 485 -8.77 -19.59 17.08
C GLU A 485 -8.41 -19.32 18.54
N ALA A 486 -9.23 -18.56 19.28
CA ALA A 486 -9.01 -18.32 20.69
C ALA A 486 -9.08 -19.62 21.54
N SER A 487 -9.84 -20.64 21.10
CA SER A 487 -9.89 -21.93 21.76
C SER A 487 -8.58 -22.72 21.69
N LEU A 488 -7.79 -22.50 20.64
CA LEU A 488 -6.44 -23.06 20.49
C LEU A 488 -5.47 -22.46 21.52
N ALA A 489 -5.71 -21.22 21.93
CA ALA A 489 -4.91 -20.50 22.91
C ALA A 489 -5.28 -20.80 24.37
N GLY A 490 -6.30 -21.63 24.61
CA GLY A 490 -6.75 -21.97 25.98
C GLY A 490 -7.54 -20.88 26.68
N GLY A 491 -8.23 -20.01 25.92
CA GLY A 491 -9.24 -19.05 26.47
C GLY A 491 -8.72 -17.85 27.26
N ALA A 492 -7.44 -17.80 27.60
CA ALA A 492 -6.87 -16.66 28.35
C ALA A 492 -5.84 -15.90 27.53
N LYS A 493 -5.84 -14.56 27.64
CA LYS A 493 -4.71 -13.71 27.20
C LYS A 493 -3.51 -13.96 28.13
N VAL A 494 -2.94 -15.16 28.10
CA VAL A 494 -1.82 -15.56 28.96
C VAL A 494 -0.53 -15.20 28.25
N SER A 495 0.35 -14.47 28.93
CA SER A 495 1.66 -14.10 28.38
C SER A 495 2.48 -15.34 28.02
N ARG A 496 3.38 -15.23 27.04
CA ARG A 496 4.27 -16.32 26.58
C ARG A 496 5.06 -16.97 27.73
N TRP A 497 5.35 -16.22 28.78
CA TRP A 497 6.10 -16.65 29.97
C TRP A 497 5.25 -17.51 30.92
N SER A 498 4.03 -17.10 31.22
CA SER A 498 3.13 -17.84 32.11
C SER A 498 2.73 -19.19 31.54
N ARG A 499 2.67 -19.33 30.23
CA ARG A 499 2.31 -20.59 29.55
C ARG A 499 3.43 -21.62 29.58
N LYS A 500 4.70 -21.19 29.54
CA LYS A 500 5.88 -22.07 29.73
C LYS A 500 5.94 -22.65 31.15
N LEU A 501 5.46 -21.89 32.12
CA LEU A 501 5.40 -22.30 33.53
C LEU A 501 4.20 -23.21 33.84
N ALA A 502 3.07 -23.05 33.12
CA ALA A 502 1.84 -23.80 33.41
C ALA A 502 1.75 -25.19 32.75
N GLY A 503 2.75 -25.64 31.97
CA GLY A 503 2.79 -26.98 31.37
C GLY A 503 1.64 -27.30 30.41
N GLY A 504 0.97 -26.28 29.84
CA GLY A 504 -0.19 -26.45 28.96
C GLY A 504 0.15 -27.28 27.71
N LYS A 505 -0.51 -28.42 27.51
CA LYS A 505 -0.33 -29.25 26.31
C LYS A 505 -0.72 -28.47 25.06
N ARG A 506 0.19 -28.32 24.10
CA ARG A 506 -0.10 -27.74 22.77
C ARG A 506 -1.11 -28.63 22.05
N LYS A 507 -2.07 -28.02 21.32
CA LYS A 507 -2.94 -28.78 20.43
C LYS A 507 -2.12 -29.31 19.24
N ARG A 508 -2.70 -30.20 18.45
CA ARG A 508 -2.02 -30.90 17.36
C ARG A 508 -2.61 -30.51 16.04
N ILE A 509 -1.77 -30.41 15.01
CA ILE A 509 -2.16 -30.44 13.62
C ILE A 509 -1.93 -31.87 13.17
N ASP A 510 -2.99 -32.62 12.91
CA ASP A 510 -2.91 -34.04 12.55
C ASP A 510 -3.08 -34.17 11.03
N CYS A 511 -2.05 -34.66 10.36
CA CYS A 511 -2.06 -34.98 8.95
C CYS A 511 -2.05 -36.51 8.79
N TRP A 512 -3.14 -37.07 8.26
CA TRP A 512 -3.25 -38.47 7.99
C TRP A 512 -2.61 -38.79 6.63
N ALA A 513 -1.63 -39.69 6.62
CA ALA A 513 -0.93 -40.14 5.43
C ALA A 513 -1.46 -41.53 5.02
N VAL A 514 -2.74 -41.60 4.75
CA VAL A 514 -3.46 -42.83 4.37
C VAL A 514 -4.43 -42.53 3.24
N LEU A 515 -4.47 -43.37 2.22
CA LEU A 515 -5.44 -43.25 1.13
C LEU A 515 -6.52 -44.31 1.25
N PRO A 516 -7.80 -43.97 1.16
CA PRO A 516 -8.89 -44.92 1.21
C PRO A 516 -9.11 -45.73 -0.10
N SER A 517 -8.33 -45.51 -1.17
CA SER A 517 -8.54 -46.18 -2.48
C SER A 517 -7.29 -46.88 -3.04
N VAL A 518 -7.55 -47.88 -3.88
CA VAL A 518 -6.55 -48.83 -4.42
C VAL A 518 -5.60 -48.25 -5.42
N ASP A 519 -6.05 -47.26 -6.21
CA ASP A 519 -5.33 -46.84 -7.40
C ASP A 519 -4.08 -45.97 -7.17
N ASP A 520 -3.91 -45.50 -5.94
CA ASP A 520 -2.85 -44.57 -5.57
C ASP A 520 -1.88 -45.14 -4.51
N SER A 521 -1.51 -46.40 -4.62
CA SER A 521 -0.54 -47.07 -3.73
C SER A 521 0.90 -46.54 -3.86
N ARG A 522 1.11 -45.51 -4.68
CA ARG A 522 2.42 -44.87 -4.85
C ARG A 522 2.73 -43.93 -3.69
N ILE A 523 3.97 -43.99 -3.23
CA ILE A 523 4.54 -43.16 -2.15
C ILE A 523 4.36 -41.66 -2.41
N ASN A 524 4.29 -41.26 -3.66
CA ASN A 524 4.15 -39.88 -4.14
C ASN A 524 2.74 -39.52 -4.58
N CYS A 525 1.73 -39.92 -3.81
CA CYS A 525 0.36 -39.50 -4.10
C CYS A 525 0.22 -37.98 -3.88
N PRO A 526 -0.16 -37.17 -4.89
CA PRO A 526 -0.31 -35.74 -4.79
C PRO A 526 -1.21 -35.30 -3.63
N SER A 527 -2.28 -36.04 -3.35
CA SER A 527 -3.21 -35.72 -2.26
C SER A 527 -2.57 -35.83 -0.86
N MET A 528 -1.76 -36.87 -0.65
CA MET A 528 -1.05 -37.09 0.61
C MET A 528 0.04 -36.02 0.82
N THR A 529 0.85 -35.78 -0.19
CA THR A 529 1.88 -34.76 -0.18
C THR A 529 1.29 -33.37 0.10
N MET A 530 0.17 -33.04 -0.53
CA MET A 530 -0.53 -31.78 -0.32
C MET A 530 -1.13 -31.68 1.09
N ALA A 531 -1.71 -32.72 1.64
CA ALA A 531 -2.23 -32.72 3.01
C ALA A 531 -1.12 -32.42 4.03
N VAL A 532 0.03 -33.08 3.89
CA VAL A 532 1.22 -32.84 4.74
C VAL A 532 1.76 -31.42 4.55
N LEU A 533 1.84 -30.94 3.31
CA LEU A 533 2.33 -29.59 2.99
C LEU A 533 1.43 -28.49 3.58
N PHE A 534 0.11 -28.62 3.48
CA PHE A 534 -0.83 -27.68 4.09
C PHE A 534 -0.71 -27.68 5.62
N GLY A 535 -0.61 -28.85 6.24
CA GLY A 535 -0.36 -28.96 7.68
C GLY A 535 0.94 -28.28 8.11
N TRP A 536 2.01 -28.49 7.34
CA TRP A 536 3.30 -27.85 7.59
C TRP A 536 3.25 -26.32 7.38
N ILE A 537 2.64 -25.82 6.29
CA ILE A 537 2.45 -24.39 6.05
C ILE A 537 1.71 -23.75 7.22
N LEU A 538 0.63 -24.37 7.67
CA LEU A 538 -0.14 -23.88 8.81
C LEU A 538 0.70 -23.84 10.09
N SER A 539 1.48 -24.89 10.37
CA SER A 539 2.36 -24.97 11.55
C SER A 539 3.43 -23.87 11.59
N ARG A 540 3.78 -23.27 10.43
CA ARG A 540 4.77 -22.18 10.32
C ARG A 540 4.14 -20.80 10.43
N THR A 541 2.82 -20.64 10.43
CA THR A 541 2.18 -19.36 10.67
C THR A 541 2.35 -18.96 12.14
N ARG A 542 2.47 -17.64 12.41
CA ARG A 542 2.85 -17.13 13.75
C ARG A 542 1.98 -17.68 14.86
N PHE A 543 0.68 -17.63 14.69
CA PHE A 543 -0.28 -18.08 15.69
C PHE A 543 -0.21 -19.60 15.92
N TRP A 544 -0.26 -20.39 14.86
CA TRP A 544 -0.25 -21.85 14.94
C TRP A 544 1.08 -22.42 15.44
N ARG A 545 2.21 -21.83 15.05
CA ARG A 545 3.54 -22.21 15.54
C ARG A 545 3.67 -22.11 17.07
N GLU A 546 3.00 -21.13 17.67
CA GLU A 546 3.07 -20.92 19.12
C GLU A 546 2.16 -21.89 19.89
N HIS A 547 1.06 -22.38 19.28
CA HIS A 547 0.01 -23.10 19.98
C HIS A 547 -0.13 -24.56 19.56
N THR A 548 0.53 -25.00 18.50
CA THR A 548 0.32 -26.35 17.96
C THR A 548 1.65 -27.05 17.64
N ASN A 549 1.54 -28.40 17.52
CA ASN A 549 2.63 -29.27 17.03
C ASN A 549 2.09 -30.07 15.84
N LEU A 550 2.91 -30.19 14.78
CA LEU A 550 2.59 -31.01 13.61
C LEU A 550 2.84 -32.49 13.91
N ARG A 551 1.86 -33.33 13.57
CA ARG A 551 1.93 -34.79 13.69
C ARG A 551 1.44 -35.41 12.39
N ILE A 552 2.21 -36.36 11.87
CA ILE A 552 1.82 -37.17 10.71
C ILE A 552 1.46 -38.56 11.22
N ILE A 553 0.29 -39.05 10.81
CA ILE A 553 -0.27 -40.32 11.25
C ILE A 553 -0.42 -41.23 10.04
N THR A 554 0.06 -42.44 10.16
CA THR A 554 -0.20 -43.49 9.18
C THR A 554 -0.64 -44.76 9.88
N ILE A 555 -1.20 -45.67 9.14
CA ILE A 555 -1.70 -46.98 9.61
C ILE A 555 -0.85 -48.07 8.99
N SER A 556 -0.49 -49.08 9.74
CA SER A 556 0.28 -50.23 9.26
C SER A 556 -0.07 -51.50 10.05
N THR A 557 0.31 -52.65 9.51
CA THR A 557 0.34 -53.91 10.23
C THR A 557 1.68 -54.08 10.94
N ALA A 558 1.74 -54.94 11.98
CA ALA A 558 2.97 -55.20 12.71
C ALA A 558 4.13 -55.63 11.76
N SER A 559 3.79 -56.43 10.75
CA SER A 559 4.76 -56.93 9.75
C SER A 559 5.35 -55.86 8.87
N ARG A 560 4.65 -54.71 8.65
CA ARG A 560 5.09 -53.62 7.74
C ARG A 560 5.39 -52.31 8.45
N GLN A 561 5.41 -52.30 9.77
CA GLN A 561 5.63 -51.10 10.57
C GLN A 561 6.92 -50.34 10.20
N HIS A 562 8.00 -51.12 10.05
CA HIS A 562 9.31 -50.51 9.73
C HIS A 562 9.31 -49.88 8.34
N GLU A 563 8.76 -50.56 7.33
CA GLU A 563 8.62 -50.08 5.97
C GLU A 563 7.76 -48.79 5.91
N ALA A 564 6.63 -48.76 6.58
CA ALA A 564 5.76 -47.58 6.65
C ALA A 564 6.47 -46.35 7.30
N LYS A 565 7.25 -46.62 8.34
CA LYS A 565 8.02 -45.57 9.04
C LYS A 565 9.17 -45.04 8.18
N GLU A 566 9.90 -45.89 7.51
CA GLU A 566 10.98 -45.50 6.59
C GLU A 566 10.42 -44.70 5.40
N MET A 567 9.31 -45.17 4.81
CA MET A 567 8.62 -44.49 3.74
C MET A 567 8.20 -43.06 4.11
N LEU A 568 7.59 -42.88 5.30
CA LEU A 568 7.22 -41.55 5.75
C LEU A 568 8.43 -40.70 6.13
N SER A 569 9.47 -41.31 6.69
CA SER A 569 10.71 -40.59 6.98
C SER A 569 11.37 -40.09 5.70
N GLY A 570 11.39 -40.93 4.64
CA GLY A 570 11.86 -40.53 3.31
C GLY A 570 11.04 -39.41 2.68
N LEU A 571 9.70 -39.48 2.77
CA LEU A 571 8.81 -38.41 2.31
C LEU A 571 9.07 -37.10 3.08
N MET A 572 9.29 -37.17 4.37
CA MET A 572 9.55 -36.02 5.21
C MET A 572 10.89 -35.38 4.89
N GLU A 573 11.92 -36.18 4.69
CA GLU A 573 13.25 -35.73 4.27
C GLU A 573 13.18 -35.08 2.88
N TYR A 574 12.49 -35.73 1.95
CA TYR A 574 12.22 -35.20 0.63
C TYR A 574 11.51 -33.84 0.65
N CYS A 575 10.45 -33.72 1.49
CA CYS A 575 9.73 -32.47 1.67
C CYS A 575 10.44 -31.47 2.57
N ARG A 576 11.53 -31.85 3.22
CA ARG A 576 12.23 -31.05 4.26
C ARG A 576 11.30 -30.57 5.37
N ILE A 577 10.42 -31.46 5.84
CA ILE A 577 9.41 -31.20 6.86
C ILE A 577 9.82 -31.90 8.16
N GLU A 578 9.91 -31.13 9.24
CA GLU A 578 10.09 -31.68 10.60
C GLU A 578 8.71 -31.88 11.25
N ALA A 579 8.32 -33.12 11.50
CA ALA A 579 7.12 -33.46 12.22
C ALA A 579 7.27 -34.77 13.00
N ARG A 580 6.37 -35.00 13.96
CA ARG A 580 6.30 -36.24 14.71
C ARG A 580 5.54 -37.28 13.90
N ILE A 581 6.18 -38.40 13.57
CA ILE A 581 5.53 -39.54 12.91
C ILE A 581 4.88 -40.45 13.98
N LEU A 582 3.65 -40.85 13.73
CA LEU A 582 2.91 -41.86 14.53
C LEU A 582 2.44 -42.94 13.58
N VAL A 583 2.91 -44.15 13.77
CA VAL A 583 2.44 -45.33 13.04
C VAL A 583 1.46 -46.08 13.97
N LEU A 584 0.22 -46.23 13.55
CA LEU A 584 -0.81 -46.97 14.25
C LEU A 584 -0.82 -48.42 13.77
N LEU A 585 -0.74 -49.36 14.69
CA LEU A 585 -0.84 -50.79 14.39
C LEU A 585 -2.28 -51.21 14.46
N LEU A 586 -2.83 -51.70 13.36
CA LEU A 586 -4.23 -52.13 13.28
C LEU A 586 -4.57 -53.24 14.31
N GLU A 587 -3.63 -54.12 14.57
CA GLU A 587 -3.78 -55.26 15.47
C GLU A 587 -3.89 -54.85 16.96
N GLU A 588 -3.36 -53.66 17.31
CA GLU A 588 -3.42 -53.11 18.68
C GLU A 588 -4.65 -52.26 18.95
N GLU A 589 -5.43 -51.92 17.91
CA GLU A 589 -6.55 -51.03 18.03
C GLU A 589 -7.86 -51.74 18.38
N LYS A 590 -8.58 -51.23 19.39
CA LYS A 590 -9.93 -51.72 19.74
C LYS A 590 -10.97 -50.99 18.89
N PHE A 591 -11.70 -51.73 18.11
CA PHE A 591 -12.81 -51.23 17.29
C PHE A 591 -14.15 -51.50 17.96
N THR A 592 -15.21 -50.76 17.59
CA THR A 592 -16.57 -50.91 18.11
C THR A 592 -17.19 -52.25 17.72
N GLN A 593 -16.73 -52.86 16.63
CA GLN A 593 -17.03 -54.25 16.23
C GLN A 593 -15.75 -55.07 16.33
N GLU A 594 -15.82 -56.27 16.90
CA GLU A 594 -14.69 -57.20 16.91
C GLU A 594 -14.33 -57.56 15.46
N LEU A 595 -13.22 -57.05 14.98
CA LEU A 595 -12.66 -57.35 13.68
C LEU A 595 -11.57 -58.40 13.87
N THR A 596 -11.63 -59.45 13.04
CA THR A 596 -10.58 -60.46 13.02
C THR A 596 -9.30 -59.90 12.36
N ASN A 597 -8.14 -60.46 12.71
CA ASN A 597 -6.87 -60.04 12.09
C ASN A 597 -6.88 -60.24 10.56
N GLU A 598 -7.65 -61.19 10.06
CA GLU A 598 -7.84 -61.39 8.63
C GLU A 598 -8.66 -60.28 7.97
N GLU A 599 -9.71 -59.80 8.63
CA GLU A 599 -10.51 -58.65 8.16
C GLU A 599 -9.72 -57.33 8.24
N LEU A 600 -8.87 -57.15 9.25
CA LEU A 600 -7.97 -56.00 9.34
C LEU A 600 -6.92 -56.00 8.23
N ASN A 601 -6.37 -57.15 7.89
CA ASN A 601 -5.48 -57.29 6.75
C ASN A 601 -6.17 -57.03 5.40
N LYS A 602 -7.41 -57.52 5.24
CA LYS A 602 -8.25 -57.24 4.05
C LYS A 602 -8.57 -55.73 3.94
N ALA A 603 -8.83 -55.04 5.05
CA ALA A 603 -9.04 -53.59 5.08
C ALA A 603 -7.78 -52.84 4.64
N PHE A 604 -6.61 -53.28 5.10
CA PHE A 604 -5.32 -52.70 4.72
C PHE A 604 -4.95 -52.98 3.27
N LEU A 605 -5.20 -54.18 2.77
CA LEU A 605 -4.94 -54.63 1.39
C LEU A 605 -6.01 -54.19 0.38
N LEU A 606 -7.02 -53.42 0.85
CA LEU A 606 -8.08 -52.89 -0.01
C LEU A 606 -9.08 -53.93 -0.53
N ASP A 607 -9.08 -55.14 0.00
CA ASP A 607 -10.00 -56.24 -0.35
C ASP A 607 -11.37 -56.17 0.37
N MET A 608 -11.63 -55.03 1.05
CA MET A 608 -12.88 -54.80 1.79
C MET A 608 -13.74 -53.75 1.07
N PRO A 609 -15.07 -53.79 1.16
CA PRO A 609 -15.96 -52.75 0.66
C PRO A 609 -15.58 -51.36 1.18
N GLN A 610 -15.60 -50.37 0.29
CA GLN A 610 -15.12 -49.02 0.55
C GLN A 610 -15.79 -48.34 1.73
N GLU A 611 -17.09 -48.51 1.90
CA GLU A 611 -17.86 -47.96 3.03
C GLU A 611 -17.39 -48.50 4.38
N ARG A 612 -17.19 -49.83 4.48
CA ARG A 612 -16.73 -50.46 5.73
C ARG A 612 -15.31 -50.01 6.09
N ARG A 613 -14.45 -49.89 5.12
CA ARG A 613 -13.09 -49.36 5.26
C ARG A 613 -13.09 -47.90 5.73
N CYS A 614 -13.92 -47.04 5.16
CA CYS A 614 -14.07 -45.64 5.58
C CYS A 614 -14.64 -45.53 7.01
N SER A 615 -15.52 -46.43 7.42
CA SER A 615 -16.01 -46.51 8.81
C SER A 615 -14.89 -46.84 9.82
N ILE A 616 -14.02 -47.80 9.47
CA ILE A 616 -12.82 -48.11 10.27
C ILE A 616 -11.91 -46.90 10.40
N PHE A 617 -11.60 -46.25 9.30
CA PHE A 617 -10.75 -45.05 9.32
C PHE A 617 -11.39 -43.91 10.12
N ASN A 618 -12.70 -43.71 10.02
CA ASN A 618 -13.41 -42.72 10.80
C ASN A 618 -13.27 -42.98 12.32
N GLN A 619 -13.41 -44.25 12.77
CA GLN A 619 -13.22 -44.60 14.17
C GLN A 619 -11.78 -44.28 14.64
N LEU A 620 -10.76 -44.60 13.83
CA LEU A 620 -9.38 -44.29 14.15
C LEU A 620 -9.14 -42.78 14.21
N ILE A 621 -9.67 -42.02 13.25
CA ILE A 621 -9.54 -40.54 13.22
C ILE A 621 -10.21 -39.96 14.46
N THR A 622 -11.43 -40.38 14.77
CA THR A 622 -12.19 -39.88 15.92
C THR A 622 -11.46 -40.18 17.23
N LYS A 623 -10.88 -41.38 17.38
CA LYS A 623 -10.13 -41.77 18.57
C LYS A 623 -8.81 -41.02 18.73
N HIS A 624 -7.97 -40.97 17.69
CA HIS A 624 -6.61 -40.46 17.77
C HIS A 624 -6.50 -38.95 17.57
N SER A 625 -7.48 -38.34 16.84
CA SER A 625 -7.50 -36.89 16.57
C SER A 625 -8.60 -36.15 17.35
N TYR A 626 -9.17 -36.78 18.41
CA TYR A 626 -10.24 -36.20 19.26
C TYR A 626 -9.94 -34.79 19.76
N ASN A 627 -8.70 -34.49 20.13
CA ASN A 627 -8.30 -33.18 20.64
C ASN A 627 -7.31 -32.46 19.68
N ALA A 628 -7.42 -32.73 18.41
CA ALA A 628 -6.63 -32.01 17.40
C ALA A 628 -7.18 -30.59 17.22
N GLY A 629 -6.29 -29.62 16.92
CA GLY A 629 -6.71 -28.29 16.52
C GLY A 629 -7.28 -28.29 15.10
N ILE A 630 -6.78 -29.21 14.25
CA ILE A 630 -7.27 -29.45 12.89
C ILE A 630 -6.76 -30.81 12.39
N VAL A 631 -7.53 -31.40 11.49
CA VAL A 631 -7.22 -32.68 10.83
C VAL A 631 -7.16 -32.46 9.32
N PHE A 632 -6.08 -32.91 8.69
CA PHE A 632 -5.96 -32.99 7.23
C PHE A 632 -5.99 -34.45 6.80
N PHE A 633 -6.86 -34.77 5.86
CA PHE A 633 -7.03 -36.13 5.35
C PHE A 633 -7.04 -36.13 3.81
N PRO A 634 -6.20 -36.94 3.12
CA PRO A 634 -6.20 -37.06 1.68
C PRO A 634 -7.43 -37.85 1.22
N ILE A 635 -8.02 -37.47 0.10
CA ILE A 635 -9.16 -38.16 -0.51
C ILE A 635 -8.81 -38.69 -1.90
N ALA A 636 -9.53 -39.72 -2.30
CA ALA A 636 -9.45 -40.33 -3.62
C ALA A 636 -9.99 -39.40 -4.70
N GLU A 637 -9.70 -39.73 -5.95
CA GLU A 637 -10.24 -39.04 -7.11
C GLU A 637 -11.76 -39.25 -7.20
N PRO A 638 -12.51 -38.18 -7.42
CA PRO A 638 -13.94 -38.31 -7.63
C PRO A 638 -14.25 -39.07 -8.91
N PRO A 639 -15.35 -39.85 -8.93
CA PRO A 639 -15.74 -40.60 -10.12
C PRO A 639 -16.12 -39.64 -11.24
N LYS A 640 -15.84 -40.05 -12.47
CA LYS A 640 -16.26 -39.32 -13.69
C LYS A 640 -17.70 -39.64 -14.06
N GLU A 641 -18.22 -40.75 -13.58
CA GLU A 641 -19.56 -41.28 -13.85
C GLU A 641 -20.58 -40.66 -12.91
N PRO A 642 -21.63 -40.00 -13.43
CA PRO A 642 -22.64 -39.34 -12.59
C PRO A 642 -23.37 -40.29 -11.64
N GLU A 643 -23.52 -41.53 -12.02
CA GLU A 643 -24.22 -42.57 -11.23
C GLU A 643 -23.56 -42.90 -9.90
N ARG A 644 -22.22 -42.70 -9.83
CA ARG A 644 -21.43 -42.97 -8.61
C ARG A 644 -21.23 -41.77 -7.71
N THR A 645 -21.89 -40.66 -8.01
CA THR A 645 -21.75 -39.41 -7.26
C THR A 645 -22.20 -39.52 -5.82
N GLU A 646 -23.37 -40.13 -5.60
CA GLU A 646 -23.93 -40.29 -4.26
C GLU A 646 -23.09 -41.26 -3.44
N GLU A 647 -22.62 -42.38 -4.03
CA GLU A 647 -21.71 -43.30 -3.39
C GLU A 647 -20.43 -42.63 -2.90
N TYR A 648 -19.84 -41.80 -3.76
CA TYR A 648 -18.61 -41.04 -3.43
C TYR A 648 -18.85 -40.06 -2.29
N LEU A 649 -19.89 -39.24 -2.34
CA LEU A 649 -20.20 -38.24 -1.30
C LEU A 649 -20.59 -38.92 0.02
N ASN A 650 -21.31 -40.04 -0.01
CA ASN A 650 -21.62 -40.86 1.15
C ASN A 650 -20.33 -41.41 1.80
N THR A 651 -19.40 -41.86 0.97
CA THR A 651 -18.08 -42.30 1.44
C THR A 651 -17.33 -41.17 2.18
N LEU A 652 -17.33 -39.92 1.63
CA LEU A 652 -16.75 -38.78 2.32
C LEU A 652 -17.49 -38.41 3.62
N ASP A 653 -18.82 -38.56 3.64
CA ASP A 653 -19.62 -38.38 4.84
C ASP A 653 -19.25 -39.38 5.93
N ILE A 654 -19.27 -40.68 5.62
CA ILE A 654 -18.88 -41.75 6.55
C ILE A 654 -17.48 -41.46 7.12
N LEU A 655 -16.52 -41.09 6.25
CA LEU A 655 -15.14 -40.83 6.65
C LEU A 655 -15.00 -39.69 7.65
N SER A 656 -15.82 -38.66 7.54
CA SER A 656 -15.64 -37.37 8.28
C SER A 656 -16.75 -37.08 9.30
N LYS A 657 -17.78 -37.95 9.40
CA LYS A 657 -18.91 -37.81 10.35
C LYS A 657 -18.47 -38.02 11.80
N GLY A 658 -18.99 -37.20 12.71
CA GLY A 658 -18.72 -37.33 14.14
C GLY A 658 -17.32 -36.91 14.62
N ILE A 659 -16.46 -36.43 13.75
CA ILE A 659 -15.15 -35.89 14.13
C ILE A 659 -15.38 -34.54 14.79
N ALA A 660 -14.98 -34.39 16.05
CA ALA A 660 -15.15 -33.13 16.80
C ALA A 660 -14.22 -32.00 16.34
N SER A 661 -13.09 -32.32 15.75
CA SER A 661 -12.09 -31.36 15.27
C SER A 661 -12.42 -30.85 13.87
N PRO A 662 -12.11 -29.59 13.53
CA PRO A 662 -12.17 -29.09 12.16
C PRO A 662 -11.38 -30.01 11.23
N THR A 663 -11.98 -30.38 10.10
CA THR A 663 -11.41 -31.36 9.18
C THR A 663 -11.34 -30.77 7.78
N ILE A 664 -10.21 -30.94 7.13
CA ILE A 664 -9.97 -30.61 5.72
C ILE A 664 -9.68 -31.89 4.95
N LEU A 665 -10.56 -32.23 4.02
CA LEU A 665 -10.34 -33.29 3.06
C LEU A 665 -9.58 -32.72 1.86
N VAL A 666 -8.46 -33.32 1.49
CA VAL A 666 -7.50 -32.77 0.53
C VAL A 666 -7.40 -33.63 -0.73
N ARG A 667 -7.64 -33.03 -1.89
CA ARG A 667 -7.31 -33.61 -3.19
C ARG A 667 -6.26 -32.76 -3.90
N GLY A 668 -5.06 -33.29 -4.09
CA GLY A 668 -3.99 -32.70 -4.86
C GLY A 668 -4.05 -33.10 -6.33
N CYS A 669 -3.69 -32.18 -7.23
CA CYS A 669 -3.66 -32.42 -8.67
C CYS A 669 -2.26 -32.48 -9.27
N SER A 670 -1.27 -31.88 -8.62
CA SER A 670 0.09 -31.78 -9.16
C SER A 670 1.13 -32.11 -8.11
N ASP A 671 2.25 -32.67 -8.54
CA ASP A 671 3.43 -32.80 -7.72
C ASP A 671 4.02 -31.41 -7.46
N VAL A 672 3.77 -30.87 -6.27
CA VAL A 672 4.23 -29.55 -5.85
C VAL A 672 5.68 -29.59 -5.40
N ILE A 673 6.22 -30.80 -5.21
CA ILE A 673 7.57 -31.03 -4.71
C ILE A 673 8.30 -31.81 -5.80
N THR A 674 9.20 -31.14 -6.51
CA THR A 674 10.11 -31.82 -7.44
C THR A 674 11.45 -32.10 -6.77
N SER A 675 11.91 -33.33 -6.91
CA SER A 675 13.16 -33.84 -6.30
C SER A 675 14.42 -33.33 -6.99
N ASP A 676 14.30 -32.80 -8.19
CA ASP A 676 15.47 -32.45 -9.01
C ASP A 676 16.08 -31.12 -8.57
N ILE A 677 16.83 -31.21 -7.51
CA ILE A 677 17.92 -30.25 -7.17
C ILE A 677 19.05 -30.98 -6.46
#